data_c2cca214bd22c0831e7fe22fbd0e7275
#
_entry.id   c2cca214bd22c0831e7fe22fbd0e7275
#
_cell.length_a   1.000
_cell.length_b   1.000
_cell.length_c   1.000
_cell.angle_alpha   90.00
_cell.angle_beta   90.00
_cell.angle_gamma   90.00
#
_symmetry.space_group_name_H-M   'P 1'
#
loop_
_entity.id
_entity.type
_entity.pdbx_description
1 polymer ?
#
loop_
_entity_poly.entity_id
_entity_poly.type
_entity_poly.pdbx_seq_one_letter_code
_entity_poly.pdbx_strand_id
1 'polypeptide(L)'
;MQLRDALDDYKRNAGHPTRFPGERRTVTGRFSGGDGRLVHVGEGGELRDFGYPLTGRTGLVRSRIGLAVGGDVAWLDEVPTEQRYVGDAALIETVHEADAATVTRHDATIGSAHVTRATVDVGEDGHANVDPEALSLVVYARFAPDGRDDRIGQLRYDDAVEAYHADEHDFLASATGFADLRGQLPTPFSELLDESPTDLPRGRDGDRRDEERLSGEVIADVPFEDGAATVASLLTDRAETTREAARARLDELFAEVDSADALAAAADGTTPSVPASAPARESVVADLRVLSLLSAESGLRIAGPDFDPHYATSGGYGYTWFRDDAEISTFLLGADDRLGLGLDDWHARSAEMYVATQRPDGSWPHRVWPRDGALAPGWANARIEDGPDVDYQADQTGSVIAYLAQARAAGGDLPDLDATLVAALAGLDETLAADGRPVVCQNAWEDSVGRFAHTAATFLEAYSELALHGEGLAASALAADAGDNADAAAPGVALDADALPDDLAGHARDQATRVYESLDDLWIPERGCYALRETPEGAIDDRLDSSTLALASAHRSFDALGGLDGGDGSGGARGSDDANDDSGAVDDERLDRLVSHVETVVDGLARETDEIAGLTRYEGDAWRQAGQLSEKVWTVSTAWGANACAELAALLQARDDPRADRFAERARELLGHVSPGGTLCEPTSYLPE
;
A
#
# COMPACT_ATOMS: atom_id res chain seq x y z
N MET A 1 10.88 -1.22 17.63
CA MET A 1 9.77 -0.34 18.10
C MET A 1 10.33 0.66 19.08
N GLN A 2 10.16 1.94 18.82
CA GLN A 2 10.48 2.94 19.83
C GLN A 2 9.32 3.00 20.84
N LEU A 3 9.63 2.97 22.13
CA LEU A 3 8.63 3.07 23.20
C LEU A 3 7.77 4.34 23.06
N ARG A 4 8.33 5.39 22.48
CA ARG A 4 7.64 6.64 22.16
C ARG A 4 6.45 6.40 21.24
N ASP A 5 6.63 5.70 20.11
CA ASP A 5 5.57 5.46 19.13
C ASP A 5 4.44 4.62 19.72
N ALA A 6 4.80 3.60 20.48
CA ALA A 6 3.84 2.79 21.23
C ALA A 6 3.03 3.60 22.26
N LEU A 7 3.70 4.52 22.96
CA LEU A 7 3.04 5.39 23.93
C LEU A 7 2.15 6.43 23.26
N ASP A 8 2.53 6.94 22.11
CA ASP A 8 1.74 7.92 21.37
C ASP A 8 0.49 7.27 20.78
N ASP A 9 0.59 6.08 20.22
CA ASP A 9 -0.57 5.31 19.80
C ASP A 9 -1.49 4.97 20.97
N TYR A 10 -0.93 4.54 22.11
CA TYR A 10 -1.72 4.29 23.32
C TYR A 10 -2.43 5.56 23.80
N LYS A 11 -1.77 6.70 23.81
CA LYS A 11 -2.37 7.98 24.23
C LYS A 11 -3.49 8.43 23.29
N ARG A 12 -3.34 8.19 22.00
CA ARG A 12 -4.39 8.48 21.01
C ARG A 12 -5.63 7.61 21.23
N ASN A 13 -5.44 6.37 21.69
CA ASN A 13 -6.51 5.41 21.98
C ASN A 13 -7.15 5.57 23.35
N ALA A 14 -6.42 6.16 24.31
CA ALA A 14 -6.89 6.22 25.69
C ALA A 14 -8.15 7.09 25.82
N GLY A 15 -9.28 6.47 26.11
CA GLY A 15 -10.55 7.14 26.38
C GLY A 15 -11.52 7.22 25.21
N HIS A 16 -11.16 6.71 24.03
CA HIS A 16 -12.08 6.63 22.89
C HIS A 16 -12.69 5.22 22.74
N PRO A 17 -13.99 5.08 22.48
CA PRO A 17 -14.56 3.78 22.16
C PRO A 17 -13.92 3.27 20.87
N THR A 18 -13.38 2.06 20.91
CA THR A 18 -12.92 1.35 19.70
C THR A 18 -14.09 1.19 18.75
N ARG A 19 -13.95 1.76 17.56
CA ARG A 19 -14.91 1.54 16.47
C ARG A 19 -14.44 0.35 15.66
N PHE A 20 -15.37 -0.50 15.24
CA PHE A 20 -15.05 -1.58 14.34
C PHE A 20 -14.51 -1.01 13.01
N PRO A 21 -13.52 -1.64 12.38
CA PRO A 21 -12.98 -1.20 11.10
C PRO A 21 -14.05 -0.92 10.05
N GLY A 22 -15.11 -1.73 10.00
CA GLY A 22 -16.24 -1.55 9.09
C GLY A 22 -17.01 -0.23 9.23
N GLU A 23 -16.97 0.43 10.38
CA GLU A 23 -17.65 1.72 10.58
C GLU A 23 -16.92 2.90 9.93
N ARG A 24 -15.66 2.73 9.56
CA ARG A 24 -14.83 3.76 8.95
C ARG A 24 -14.47 3.48 7.49
N ARG A 25 -14.99 2.42 6.92
CA ARG A 25 -14.74 2.09 5.51
C ARG A 25 -15.37 3.13 4.60
N THR A 26 -14.58 3.57 3.63
CA THR A 26 -15.11 4.26 2.48
C THR A 26 -15.50 3.18 1.47
N VAL A 27 -16.76 3.14 1.10
CA VAL A 27 -17.25 2.25 0.03
C VAL A 27 -17.43 3.02 -1.28
N THR A 28 -17.35 4.35 -1.21
CA THR A 28 -17.56 5.27 -2.32
C THR A 28 -16.56 6.41 -2.25
N GLY A 29 -16.44 7.16 -3.33
CA GLY A 29 -15.48 8.25 -3.41
C GLY A 29 -14.14 7.84 -4.02
N ARG A 30 -13.19 8.77 -4.02
CA ARG A 30 -11.87 8.59 -4.63
C ARG A 30 -10.79 9.14 -3.71
N PHE A 31 -9.54 8.75 -3.97
CA PHE A 31 -8.39 9.25 -3.25
C PHE A 31 -7.56 10.19 -4.11
N SER A 32 -7.10 11.29 -3.51
CA SER A 32 -6.06 12.15 -4.02
C SER A 32 -4.87 12.10 -3.09
N GLY A 33 -3.65 12.17 -3.62
CA GLY A 33 -2.45 12.11 -2.79
C GLY A 33 -1.18 12.18 -3.63
N GLY A 34 -0.09 12.27 -2.93
CA GLY A 34 1.26 12.31 -3.45
C GLY A 34 2.21 12.67 -2.31
N ASP A 35 3.46 12.21 -2.37
CA ASP A 35 4.50 12.50 -1.40
C ASP A 35 4.08 12.27 0.08
N GLY A 36 3.30 11.22 0.30
CA GLY A 36 2.91 10.75 1.62
C GLY A 36 1.59 11.29 2.17
N ARG A 37 0.98 12.36 1.64
CA ARG A 37 -0.38 12.76 2.04
C ARG A 37 -1.42 11.98 1.23
N LEU A 38 -2.40 11.41 1.91
CA LEU A 38 -3.49 10.64 1.30
C LEU A 38 -4.83 11.20 1.77
N VAL A 39 -5.59 11.77 0.83
CA VAL A 39 -6.89 12.41 1.09
C VAL A 39 -8.00 11.67 0.38
N HIS A 40 -8.96 11.18 1.13
CA HIS A 40 -10.21 10.67 0.59
C HIS A 40 -11.16 11.84 0.28
N VAL A 41 -11.64 11.86 -0.95
CA VAL A 41 -12.70 12.76 -1.43
C VAL A 41 -13.96 11.90 -1.60
N GLY A 42 -14.90 12.00 -0.67
CA GLY A 42 -16.16 11.28 -0.73
C GLY A 42 -17.00 11.68 -1.94
N GLU A 43 -17.99 10.87 -2.30
CA GLU A 43 -18.90 11.20 -3.42
C GLU A 43 -19.63 12.52 -3.21
N GLY A 44 -19.99 12.83 -1.98
CA GLY A 44 -20.57 14.12 -1.59
C GLY A 44 -19.56 15.26 -1.53
N GLY A 45 -18.27 14.98 -1.80
CA GLY A 45 -17.20 15.99 -1.77
C GLY A 45 -16.63 16.26 -0.38
N GLU A 46 -17.00 15.49 0.65
CA GLU A 46 -16.34 15.58 1.96
C GLU A 46 -14.89 15.10 1.86
N LEU A 47 -14.01 15.74 2.63
CA LEU A 47 -12.58 15.44 2.66
C LEU A 47 -12.19 14.78 3.98
N ARG A 48 -11.29 13.81 3.93
CA ARG A 48 -10.70 13.16 5.09
C ARG A 48 -9.29 12.69 4.79
N ASP A 49 -8.35 12.97 5.69
CA ASP A 49 -6.99 12.45 5.61
C ASP A 49 -6.90 11.00 6.09
N PHE A 50 -6.16 10.19 5.35
CA PHE A 50 -5.78 8.80 5.67
C PHE A 50 -4.26 8.61 5.64
N GLY A 51 -3.51 9.70 5.50
CA GLY A 51 -2.06 9.71 5.34
C GLY A 51 -1.26 9.55 6.63
N TYR A 52 -1.88 9.32 7.81
CA TYR A 52 -1.13 9.18 9.06
C TYR A 52 0.00 8.14 9.00
N PRO A 53 -0.20 6.94 8.43
CA PRO A 53 0.89 5.97 8.31
C PRO A 53 2.05 6.47 7.46
N LEU A 54 1.75 7.24 6.42
CA LEU A 54 2.70 7.73 5.44
C LEU A 54 3.49 8.95 5.93
N THR A 55 2.86 9.84 6.72
CA THR A 55 3.43 11.12 7.13
C THR A 55 3.64 11.26 8.63
N GLY A 56 2.97 10.46 9.44
CA GLY A 56 2.88 10.67 10.90
C GLY A 56 1.90 11.79 11.32
N ARG A 57 1.20 12.43 10.37
CA ARG A 57 0.28 13.54 10.61
C ARG A 57 -1.17 13.08 10.47
N THR A 58 -2.03 13.50 11.38
CA THR A 58 -3.45 13.08 11.37
C THR A 58 -4.30 13.92 10.42
N GLY A 59 -4.08 15.24 10.40
CA GLY A 59 -4.71 16.16 9.48
C GLY A 59 -6.23 16.31 9.65
N LEU A 60 -6.93 16.35 8.52
CA LEU A 60 -8.36 16.60 8.42
C LEU A 60 -9.15 15.32 8.69
N VAL A 61 -9.79 15.23 9.84
CA VAL A 61 -10.57 14.03 10.24
C VAL A 61 -12.02 14.08 9.76
N ARG A 62 -12.53 15.27 9.43
CA ARG A 62 -13.86 15.47 8.90
C ARG A 62 -13.96 16.79 8.16
N SER A 63 -14.71 16.81 7.07
CA SER A 63 -15.13 18.04 6.40
C SER A 63 -16.55 17.94 5.87
N ARG A 64 -17.11 19.08 5.47
CA ARG A 64 -18.32 19.18 4.68
C ARG A 64 -18.24 20.45 3.84
N ILE A 65 -18.76 20.42 2.63
CA ILE A 65 -18.73 21.55 1.73
C ILE A 65 -20.15 21.86 1.27
N GLY A 66 -20.49 23.14 1.22
CA GLY A 66 -21.80 23.62 0.83
C GLY A 66 -21.72 24.86 -0.05
N LEU A 67 -22.82 25.18 -0.71
CA LEU A 67 -23.05 26.41 -1.44
C LEU A 67 -23.99 27.31 -0.65
N ALA A 68 -23.53 28.47 -0.23
CA ALA A 68 -24.40 29.46 0.41
C ALA A 68 -25.11 30.32 -0.63
N VAL A 69 -26.39 30.51 -0.42
CA VAL A 69 -27.27 31.32 -1.27
C VAL A 69 -28.13 32.24 -0.37
N GLY A 70 -27.81 33.53 -0.31
CA GLY A 70 -28.59 34.47 0.46
C GLY A 70 -28.67 34.19 1.96
N GLY A 71 -27.75 33.45 2.53
CA GLY A 71 -27.66 33.09 3.94
C GLY A 71 -28.10 31.66 4.27
N ASP A 72 -28.74 30.94 3.35
CA ASP A 72 -29.04 29.52 3.46
C ASP A 72 -27.92 28.70 2.84
N VAL A 73 -27.56 27.54 3.40
CA VAL A 73 -26.52 26.65 2.91
C VAL A 73 -27.15 25.39 2.33
N ALA A 74 -26.90 25.14 1.05
CA ALA A 74 -27.14 23.86 0.40
C ALA A 74 -25.88 23.01 0.50
N TRP A 75 -25.95 21.91 1.26
CA TRP A 75 -24.81 21.01 1.41
C TRP A 75 -24.65 20.13 0.17
N LEU A 76 -23.41 20.04 -0.35
CA LEU A 76 -23.12 19.34 -1.61
C LEU A 76 -23.23 17.81 -1.49
N ASP A 77 -23.15 17.28 -0.28
CA ASP A 77 -23.39 15.84 0.01
C ASP A 77 -24.88 15.45 0.04
N GLU A 78 -25.79 16.43 -0.10
CA GLU A 78 -27.24 16.21 -0.15
C GLU A 78 -27.82 16.36 -1.56
N VAL A 79 -26.99 16.68 -2.57
CA VAL A 79 -27.44 16.87 -3.95
C VAL A 79 -26.89 15.77 -4.87
N PRO A 80 -27.50 15.54 -6.05
CA PRO A 80 -26.96 14.60 -7.02
C PRO A 80 -25.53 14.95 -7.41
N THR A 81 -24.66 13.93 -7.44
CA THR A 81 -23.22 14.09 -7.73
C THR A 81 -22.72 13.07 -8.74
N GLU A 82 -21.73 13.49 -9.54
CA GLU A 82 -20.93 12.60 -10.37
C GLU A 82 -19.45 12.84 -10.10
N GLN A 83 -18.67 11.77 -9.95
CA GLN A 83 -17.25 11.87 -9.59
C GLN A 83 -16.37 10.99 -10.49
N ARG A 84 -15.24 11.55 -10.96
CA ARG A 84 -14.26 10.83 -11.79
C ARG A 84 -12.83 11.31 -11.54
N TYR A 85 -11.86 10.48 -11.92
CA TYR A 85 -10.49 10.96 -12.13
C TYR A 85 -10.38 11.71 -13.46
N VAL A 86 -9.55 12.74 -13.50
CA VAL A 86 -9.24 13.53 -14.70
C VAL A 86 -7.78 13.27 -15.10
N GLY A 87 -7.58 12.80 -16.31
CA GLY A 87 -6.24 12.46 -16.80
C GLY A 87 -5.64 11.23 -16.10
N ASP A 88 -4.31 11.19 -16.06
CA ASP A 88 -3.56 10.08 -15.49
C ASP A 88 -3.29 10.26 -13.98
N ALA A 89 -3.29 11.49 -13.48
CA ALA A 89 -3.02 11.84 -12.11
C ALA A 89 -4.16 11.50 -11.13
N ALA A 90 -3.90 11.68 -9.83
CA ALA A 90 -4.90 11.57 -8.78
C ALA A 90 -5.71 12.88 -8.61
N LEU A 91 -6.02 13.56 -9.72
CA LEU A 91 -6.92 14.69 -9.79
C LEU A 91 -8.37 14.20 -9.88
N ILE A 92 -9.22 14.70 -9.00
CA ILE A 92 -10.62 14.28 -8.90
C ILE A 92 -11.51 15.44 -9.33
N GLU A 93 -12.42 15.19 -10.27
CA GLU A 93 -13.52 16.07 -10.59
C GLU A 93 -14.80 15.55 -9.96
N THR A 94 -15.51 16.42 -9.23
CA THR A 94 -16.84 16.14 -8.68
C THR A 94 -17.81 17.22 -9.13
N VAL A 95 -18.90 16.83 -9.81
CA VAL A 95 -19.95 17.72 -10.28
C VAL A 95 -21.16 17.56 -9.39
N HIS A 96 -21.64 18.66 -8.83
CA HIS A 96 -22.80 18.71 -7.93
C HIS A 96 -23.93 19.53 -8.55
N GLU A 97 -25.12 18.94 -8.68
CA GLU A 97 -26.31 19.58 -9.24
C GLU A 97 -27.18 20.18 -8.12
N ALA A 98 -26.81 21.36 -7.63
CA ALA A 98 -27.61 22.07 -6.63
C ALA A 98 -28.72 22.91 -7.29
N ASP A 99 -29.81 23.22 -6.53
CA ASP A 99 -30.97 24.02 -7.03
C ASP A 99 -30.57 25.40 -7.54
N ALA A 100 -29.51 25.99 -6.99
CA ALA A 100 -29.08 27.37 -7.30
C ALA A 100 -28.01 27.42 -8.41
N ALA A 101 -27.20 26.39 -8.56
CA ALA A 101 -26.09 26.33 -9.51
C ALA A 101 -25.54 24.91 -9.64
N THR A 102 -24.93 24.60 -10.76
CA THR A 102 -24.02 23.46 -10.87
C THR A 102 -22.65 23.85 -10.30
N VAL A 103 -22.14 23.08 -9.35
CA VAL A 103 -20.81 23.28 -8.76
C VAL A 103 -19.88 22.20 -9.26
N THR A 104 -18.86 22.59 -10.01
CA THR A 104 -17.78 21.67 -10.42
C THR A 104 -16.56 21.87 -9.53
N ARG A 105 -16.14 20.81 -8.85
CA ARG A 105 -14.95 20.80 -7.99
C ARG A 105 -13.84 20.00 -8.62
N HIS A 106 -12.62 20.50 -8.47
CA HIS A 106 -11.39 19.78 -8.77
C HIS A 106 -10.59 19.69 -7.47
N ASP A 107 -10.28 18.47 -7.05
CA ASP A 107 -9.56 18.14 -5.84
C ASP A 107 -8.23 17.48 -6.18
N ALA A 108 -7.12 18.03 -5.72
CA ALA A 108 -5.78 17.48 -5.90
C ALA A 108 -4.91 17.67 -4.66
N THR A 109 -4.05 16.70 -4.39
CA THR A 109 -3.03 16.81 -3.33
C THR A 109 -1.67 17.04 -3.97
N ILE A 110 -0.99 18.10 -3.54
CA ILE A 110 0.31 18.54 -4.06
C ILE A 110 1.27 18.67 -2.86
N GLY A 111 2.15 17.70 -2.71
CA GLY A 111 2.97 17.59 -1.50
C GLY A 111 2.10 17.46 -0.23
N SER A 112 2.36 18.25 0.78
CA SER A 112 1.60 18.27 2.03
C SER A 112 0.30 19.10 1.98
N ALA A 113 -0.03 19.72 0.83
CA ALA A 113 -1.23 20.51 0.64
C ALA A 113 -2.30 19.76 -0.17
N HIS A 114 -3.56 19.85 0.25
CA HIS A 114 -4.71 19.44 -0.55
C HIS A 114 -5.49 20.67 -1.00
N VAL A 115 -5.70 20.79 -2.30
CA VAL A 115 -6.37 21.90 -2.97
C VAL A 115 -7.75 21.48 -3.46
N THR A 116 -8.76 22.25 -3.12
CA THR A 116 -10.10 22.16 -3.70
C THR A 116 -10.37 23.46 -4.47
N ARG A 117 -10.56 23.36 -5.78
CA ARG A 117 -11.01 24.45 -6.63
C ARG A 117 -12.45 24.21 -7.06
N ALA A 118 -13.35 25.07 -6.67
CA ALA A 118 -14.76 25.01 -7.02
C ALA A 118 -15.08 26.11 -8.06
N THR A 119 -15.85 25.77 -9.09
CA THR A 119 -16.44 26.70 -10.03
C THR A 119 -17.95 26.58 -10.04
N VAL A 120 -18.67 27.69 -10.21
CA VAL A 120 -20.12 27.71 -10.25
C VAL A 120 -20.63 28.10 -11.63
N ASP A 121 -21.64 27.37 -12.09
CA ASP A 121 -22.40 27.71 -13.30
C ASP A 121 -23.89 27.88 -12.93
N VAL A 122 -24.39 29.10 -13.02
CA VAL A 122 -25.80 29.44 -12.70
C VAL A 122 -26.76 29.21 -13.88
N GLY A 123 -26.24 28.79 -15.07
CA GLY A 123 -27.02 28.47 -16.27
C GLY A 123 -27.84 29.63 -16.85
N GLU A 124 -27.98 29.67 -18.17
CA GLU A 124 -28.78 30.72 -18.84
C GLU A 124 -30.32 30.51 -18.70
N ASP A 125 -30.77 29.27 -18.47
CA ASP A 125 -32.18 28.87 -18.59
C ASP A 125 -32.80 28.11 -17.41
N GLY A 126 -32.06 27.82 -16.32
CA GLY A 126 -32.53 26.87 -15.31
C GLY A 126 -32.58 27.32 -13.86
N HIS A 127 -31.70 28.19 -13.45
CA HIS A 127 -31.59 28.61 -12.07
C HIS A 127 -32.08 30.05 -11.94
N ALA A 128 -33.27 30.24 -11.39
CA ALA A 128 -33.99 31.52 -11.37
C ALA A 128 -33.21 32.60 -10.62
N ASN A 129 -32.66 33.59 -11.34
CA ASN A 129 -32.20 34.90 -10.84
C ASN A 129 -31.24 34.87 -9.61
N VAL A 130 -30.33 33.94 -9.53
CA VAL A 130 -29.27 33.95 -8.52
C VAL A 130 -28.12 34.80 -9.05
N ASP A 131 -27.74 35.83 -8.30
CA ASP A 131 -26.56 36.62 -8.57
C ASP A 131 -25.32 35.81 -8.21
N PRO A 132 -24.40 35.51 -9.15
CA PRO A 132 -23.18 34.77 -8.83
C PRO A 132 -22.34 35.43 -7.73
N GLU A 133 -22.36 36.73 -7.61
CA GLU A 133 -21.64 37.48 -6.57
C GLU A 133 -22.28 37.30 -5.15
N ALA A 134 -23.52 36.79 -5.09
CA ALA A 134 -24.17 36.45 -3.82
C ALA A 134 -23.96 35.02 -3.38
N LEU A 135 -23.22 34.22 -4.17
CA LEU A 135 -22.85 32.86 -3.84
C LEU A 135 -21.52 32.83 -3.10
N SER A 136 -21.38 31.90 -2.15
CA SER A 136 -20.11 31.58 -1.53
C SER A 136 -19.97 30.08 -1.27
N LEU A 137 -18.74 29.60 -1.21
CA LEU A 137 -18.43 28.23 -0.83
C LEU A 137 -18.31 28.17 0.69
N VAL A 138 -19.15 27.37 1.34
CA VAL A 138 -19.04 27.11 2.78
C VAL A 138 -18.22 25.86 3.01
N VAL A 139 -17.12 26.00 3.75
CA VAL A 139 -16.23 24.90 4.08
C VAL A 139 -16.25 24.66 5.58
N TYR A 140 -16.78 23.54 6.00
CA TYR A 140 -16.56 23.01 7.33
C TYR A 140 -15.36 22.06 7.30
N ALA A 141 -14.42 22.26 8.21
CA ALA A 141 -13.24 21.43 8.39
C ALA A 141 -13.01 21.14 9.88
N ARG A 142 -12.61 19.91 10.21
CA ARG A 142 -12.18 19.51 11.54
C ARG A 142 -10.79 18.92 11.46
N PHE A 143 -9.81 19.64 11.96
CA PHE A 143 -8.44 19.20 12.09
C PHE A 143 -8.21 18.51 13.44
N ALA A 144 -7.29 17.56 13.46
CA ALA A 144 -6.88 16.84 14.66
C ALA A 144 -5.35 16.82 14.78
N PRO A 145 -4.70 17.99 14.92
CA PRO A 145 -3.24 18.05 15.06
C PRO A 145 -2.78 17.17 16.25
N ASP A 146 -1.70 16.43 16.08
CA ASP A 146 -1.21 15.38 17.01
C ASP A 146 -2.26 14.31 17.33
N GLY A 147 -3.25 14.09 16.45
CA GLY A 147 -4.36 13.17 16.68
C GLY A 147 -5.30 13.58 17.83
N ARG A 148 -5.36 14.87 18.18
CA ARG A 148 -6.17 15.38 19.30
C ARG A 148 -7.56 15.80 18.84
N ASP A 149 -8.55 15.51 19.66
CA ASP A 149 -9.93 15.97 19.47
C ASP A 149 -10.25 17.25 20.27
N ASP A 150 -9.40 17.58 21.23
CA ASP A 150 -9.58 18.70 22.18
C ASP A 150 -8.27 19.45 22.42
N ARG A 151 -8.34 20.59 23.10
CA ARG A 151 -7.20 21.44 23.46
C ARG A 151 -6.43 21.98 22.25
N ILE A 152 -7.13 22.15 21.14
CA ILE A 152 -6.55 22.63 19.89
C ILE A 152 -6.62 24.17 19.90
N GLY A 153 -5.46 24.80 19.73
CA GLY A 153 -5.39 26.26 19.54
C GLY A 153 -5.72 26.63 18.11
N GLN A 154 -6.31 27.82 17.91
CA GLN A 154 -6.53 28.38 16.58
C GLN A 154 -5.98 29.79 16.49
N LEU A 155 -5.33 30.12 15.35
CA LEU A 155 -4.92 31.47 14.99
C LEU A 155 -5.56 31.86 13.66
N ARG A 156 -6.19 33.03 13.64
CA ARG A 156 -6.80 33.59 12.44
C ARG A 156 -5.82 34.56 11.77
N TYR A 157 -5.72 34.42 10.46
CA TYR A 157 -5.08 35.37 9.53
C TYR A 157 -6.16 35.92 8.59
N ASP A 158 -5.82 36.83 7.70
CA ASP A 158 -6.78 37.41 6.75
C ASP A 158 -7.24 36.37 5.71
N ASP A 159 -6.36 35.48 5.33
CA ASP A 159 -6.51 34.49 4.24
C ASP A 159 -6.38 33.02 4.72
N ALA A 160 -6.09 32.81 6.01
CA ALA A 160 -5.87 31.47 6.56
C ALA A 160 -6.33 31.36 8.02
N VAL A 161 -6.57 30.15 8.46
CA VAL A 161 -6.68 29.76 9.87
C VAL A 161 -5.73 28.60 10.16
N GLU A 162 -4.99 28.70 11.25
CA GLU A 162 -4.12 27.65 11.77
C GLU A 162 -4.82 26.94 12.93
N ALA A 163 -4.94 25.61 12.84
CA ALA A 163 -5.31 24.73 13.94
C ALA A 163 -4.06 24.02 14.43
N TYR A 164 -3.74 24.09 15.73
CA TYR A 164 -2.47 23.57 16.23
C TYR A 164 -2.56 22.91 17.60
N HIS A 165 -1.67 21.98 17.85
CA HIS A 165 -1.44 21.40 19.17
C HIS A 165 0.06 21.45 19.51
N ALA A 166 0.69 20.38 19.98
CA ALA A 166 2.08 20.40 20.43
C ALA A 166 3.08 20.47 19.26
N ASP A 167 3.05 19.49 18.39
CA ASP A 167 4.01 19.33 17.31
C ASP A 167 3.41 19.72 15.95
N GLU A 168 2.16 19.32 15.66
CA GLU A 168 1.49 19.63 14.39
C GLU A 168 0.82 21.01 14.39
N HIS A 169 0.82 21.67 13.24
CA HIS A 169 0.02 22.84 12.94
C HIS A 169 -0.50 22.79 11.50
N ASP A 170 -1.81 22.69 11.39
CA ASP A 170 -2.54 22.52 10.16
C ASP A 170 -3.21 23.82 9.76
N PHE A 171 -3.31 24.08 8.47
CA PHE A 171 -3.88 25.31 7.95
C PHE A 171 -5.07 25.01 7.02
N LEU A 172 -6.10 25.84 7.12
CA LEU A 172 -7.09 26.04 6.08
C LEU A 172 -6.90 27.45 5.53
N ALA A 173 -6.73 27.57 4.22
CA ALA A 173 -6.51 28.86 3.56
C ALA A 173 -7.40 29.00 2.32
N SER A 174 -7.63 30.25 1.87
CA SER A 174 -8.38 30.58 0.69
C SER A 174 -7.63 31.60 -0.17
N ALA A 175 -7.61 31.36 -1.48
CA ALA A 175 -7.03 32.29 -2.45
C ALA A 175 -7.78 33.62 -2.51
N THR A 176 -9.10 33.62 -2.22
CA THR A 176 -9.99 34.81 -2.24
C THR A 176 -10.26 35.38 -0.84
N GLY A 177 -9.58 34.81 0.19
CA GLY A 177 -9.84 35.14 1.59
C GLY A 177 -11.15 34.58 2.11
N PHE A 178 -11.61 35.07 3.27
CA PHE A 178 -12.82 34.61 3.92
C PHE A 178 -13.79 35.79 4.13
N ALA A 179 -15.03 35.64 3.68
CA ALA A 179 -16.10 36.55 3.98
C ALA A 179 -16.52 36.44 5.45
N ASP A 180 -16.57 35.23 5.99
CA ASP A 180 -16.78 34.94 7.40
C ASP A 180 -15.95 33.73 7.82
N LEU A 181 -15.52 33.71 9.08
CA LEU A 181 -14.70 32.62 9.63
C LEU A 181 -15.06 32.38 11.09
N ARG A 182 -15.51 31.17 11.38
CA ARG A 182 -15.97 30.76 12.71
C ARG A 182 -15.23 29.47 13.12
N GLY A 183 -14.95 29.32 14.39
CA GLY A 183 -14.25 28.12 14.86
C GLY A 183 -14.12 28.07 16.38
N GLN A 184 -13.21 27.19 16.86
CA GLN A 184 -13.07 26.85 18.28
C GLN A 184 -14.40 26.49 18.96
N LEU A 185 -15.19 25.70 18.27
CA LEU A 185 -16.50 25.32 18.72
C LEU A 185 -16.40 24.11 19.66
N PRO A 186 -17.00 24.15 20.86
CA PRO A 186 -16.89 23.06 21.82
C PRO A 186 -17.90 21.94 21.55
N THR A 187 -18.71 22.05 20.51
CA THR A 187 -19.84 21.17 20.24
C THR A 187 -19.58 20.25 19.06
N PRO A 188 -20.12 19.03 19.07
CA PRO A 188 -20.09 18.15 17.92
C PRO A 188 -20.70 18.77 16.66
N PHE A 189 -20.26 18.35 15.50
CA PHE A 189 -20.70 18.87 14.20
C PHE A 189 -22.22 18.88 14.01
N SER A 190 -22.93 17.84 14.48
CA SER A 190 -24.39 17.76 14.40
C SER A 190 -25.08 18.87 15.19
N GLU A 191 -24.50 19.27 16.31
CA GLU A 191 -25.03 20.37 17.12
C GLU A 191 -24.70 21.73 16.51
N LEU A 192 -23.57 21.83 15.79
CA LEU A 192 -23.16 23.04 15.09
C LEU A 192 -24.05 23.41 13.91
N LEU A 193 -24.64 22.44 13.27
CA LEU A 193 -25.58 22.68 12.15
C LEU A 193 -26.95 23.20 12.64
N ASP A 194 -27.32 22.84 13.87
CA ASP A 194 -28.61 23.24 14.47
C ASP A 194 -28.51 24.57 15.26
N GLU A 195 -27.29 24.97 15.64
CA GLU A 195 -27.03 26.19 16.40
C GLU A 195 -26.37 27.28 15.55
N SER A 196 -26.67 28.55 15.85
CA SER A 196 -25.95 29.65 15.23
C SER A 196 -24.48 29.63 15.63
N PRO A 197 -23.54 29.47 14.67
CA PRO A 197 -22.10 29.42 14.96
C PRO A 197 -21.64 30.74 15.63
N THR A 198 -20.60 30.65 16.43
CA THR A 198 -20.00 31.78 17.11
C THR A 198 -18.81 32.33 16.35
N ASP A 199 -18.65 33.66 16.33
CA ASP A 199 -17.51 34.34 15.70
C ASP A 199 -16.17 33.94 16.33
N LEU A 200 -15.13 33.88 15.53
CA LEU A 200 -13.73 33.72 15.95
C LEU A 200 -13.02 35.09 16.06
N PRO A 201 -12.13 35.26 17.06
CA PRO A 201 -12.08 34.55 18.33
C PRO A 201 -13.27 34.93 19.18
N ARG A 202 -13.78 34.08 20.05
CA ARG A 202 -14.87 34.42 20.97
C ARG A 202 -14.48 35.64 21.78
N GLY A 203 -15.37 36.60 21.87
CA GLY A 203 -15.19 37.80 22.64
C GLY A 203 -14.91 37.52 24.13
N ARG A 204 -14.23 38.43 24.81
CA ARG A 204 -13.87 38.30 26.24
C ARG A 204 -15.07 38.17 27.17
N ASP A 205 -16.22 38.60 26.71
CA ASP A 205 -17.48 38.63 27.48
C ASP A 205 -18.33 37.36 27.29
N GLY A 206 -17.83 36.39 26.47
CA GLY A 206 -18.49 35.11 26.31
C GLY A 206 -18.36 34.23 27.56
N ASP A 207 -19.34 33.35 27.72
CA ASP A 207 -19.37 32.37 28.80
C ASP A 207 -18.05 31.62 28.93
N ARG A 208 -17.82 31.11 30.14
CA ARG A 208 -16.62 30.38 30.49
C ARG A 208 -16.23 29.39 29.40
N ARG A 209 -14.98 29.45 28.95
CA ARG A 209 -14.37 28.52 28.02
C ARG A 209 -14.02 27.26 28.75
N ASP A 210 -14.46 26.15 28.20
CA ASP A 210 -13.99 24.85 28.56
C ASP A 210 -12.82 24.51 27.65
N GLU A 211 -11.59 24.78 28.07
CA GLU A 211 -10.39 24.54 27.27
C GLU A 211 -10.20 23.07 26.94
N GLU A 212 -10.79 22.17 27.71
CA GLU A 212 -10.76 20.74 27.44
C GLU A 212 -11.61 20.34 26.21
N ARG A 213 -12.47 21.24 25.74
CA ARG A 213 -13.37 21.01 24.61
C ARG A 213 -13.05 21.87 23.39
N LEU A 214 -12.00 22.66 23.43
CA LEU A 214 -11.59 23.41 22.23
C LEU A 214 -11.17 22.43 21.15
N SER A 215 -11.88 22.44 20.03
CA SER A 215 -11.69 21.54 18.90
C SER A 215 -10.94 22.22 17.74
N GLY A 216 -10.53 21.42 16.76
CA GLY A 216 -9.97 21.89 15.49
C GLY A 216 -11.03 22.27 14.45
N GLU A 217 -12.29 22.47 14.87
CA GLU A 217 -13.38 22.78 13.95
C GLU A 217 -13.33 24.22 13.46
N VAL A 218 -13.50 24.39 12.16
CA VAL A 218 -13.54 25.66 11.44
C VAL A 218 -14.70 25.63 10.45
N ILE A 219 -15.46 26.73 10.38
CA ILE A 219 -16.42 27.00 9.30
C ILE A 219 -15.95 28.28 8.61
N ALA A 220 -15.68 28.18 7.33
CA ALA A 220 -15.23 29.28 6.49
C ALA A 220 -16.25 29.54 5.38
N ASP A 221 -16.57 30.82 5.17
CA ASP A 221 -17.38 31.31 4.07
C ASP A 221 -16.44 31.97 3.05
N VAL A 222 -16.29 31.33 1.88
CA VAL A 222 -15.32 31.69 0.86
C VAL A 222 -16.03 32.29 -0.35
N PRO A 223 -15.80 33.57 -0.68
CA PRO A 223 -16.44 34.20 -1.83
C PRO A 223 -15.93 33.63 -3.13
N PHE A 224 -16.82 33.51 -4.12
CA PHE A 224 -16.41 33.27 -5.51
C PHE A 224 -15.90 34.56 -6.14
N GLU A 225 -14.75 34.51 -6.79
CA GLU A 225 -14.23 35.56 -7.66
C GLU A 225 -14.17 35.03 -9.09
N ASP A 226 -14.72 35.77 -10.05
CA ASP A 226 -14.84 35.33 -11.45
C ASP A 226 -15.47 33.92 -11.60
N GLY A 227 -16.41 33.57 -10.70
CA GLY A 227 -17.10 32.28 -10.69
C GLY A 227 -16.28 31.11 -10.13
N ALA A 228 -15.13 31.36 -9.50
CA ALA A 228 -14.28 30.34 -8.89
C ALA A 228 -13.91 30.67 -7.45
N ALA A 229 -13.78 29.63 -6.61
CA ALA A 229 -13.22 29.69 -5.27
C ALA A 229 -12.18 28.58 -5.11
N THR A 230 -11.02 28.92 -4.54
CA THR A 230 -9.96 27.94 -4.28
C THR A 230 -9.61 27.95 -2.82
N VAL A 231 -9.67 26.78 -2.20
CA VAL A 231 -9.27 26.55 -0.81
C VAL A 231 -8.19 25.48 -0.76
N ALA A 232 -7.32 25.58 0.24
CA ALA A 232 -6.30 24.56 0.48
C ALA A 232 -6.21 24.22 1.96
N SER A 233 -5.98 22.95 2.26
CA SER A 233 -5.53 22.52 3.58
C SER A 233 -4.08 22.07 3.50
N LEU A 234 -3.25 22.54 4.44
CA LEU A 234 -1.83 22.22 4.51
C LEU A 234 -1.52 21.57 5.85
N LEU A 235 -0.87 20.44 5.85
CA LEU A 235 -0.41 19.74 7.05
C LEU A 235 1.09 19.97 7.25
N THR A 236 1.49 20.43 8.42
CA THR A 236 2.90 20.68 8.73
C THR A 236 3.26 20.33 10.17
N ASP A 237 4.55 20.16 10.41
CA ASP A 237 5.16 19.98 11.72
C ASP A 237 5.96 21.23 12.09
N ARG A 238 5.86 21.70 13.33
CA ARG A 238 6.57 22.90 13.81
C ARG A 238 8.08 22.76 13.89
N ALA A 239 8.58 21.54 13.98
CA ALA A 239 10.02 21.29 13.95
C ALA A 239 10.59 21.49 12.54
N GLU A 240 9.77 21.23 11.50
CA GLU A 240 10.18 21.28 10.10
C GLU A 240 9.83 22.62 9.45
N THR A 241 8.65 23.18 9.76
CA THR A 241 8.11 24.35 9.06
C THR A 241 7.62 25.41 10.03
N THR A 242 8.10 26.66 9.89
CA THR A 242 7.57 27.78 10.65
C THR A 242 6.21 28.24 10.11
N ARG A 243 5.43 28.97 10.93
CA ARG A 243 4.14 29.55 10.50
C ARG A 243 4.27 30.44 9.28
N GLU A 244 5.33 31.25 9.24
CA GLU A 244 5.61 32.14 8.13
C GLU A 244 5.94 31.35 6.86
N ALA A 245 6.73 30.27 6.96
CA ALA A 245 7.05 29.42 5.84
C ALA A 245 5.81 28.63 5.34
N ALA A 246 4.98 28.13 6.25
CA ALA A 246 3.72 27.45 5.88
C ALA A 246 2.79 28.37 5.09
N ARG A 247 2.61 29.63 5.55
CA ARG A 247 1.79 30.62 4.84
C ARG A 247 2.41 31.01 3.49
N ALA A 248 3.72 31.25 3.44
CA ALA A 248 4.39 31.53 2.17
C ALA A 248 4.20 30.38 1.16
N ARG A 249 4.25 29.13 1.63
CA ARG A 249 3.98 27.97 0.77
C ARG A 249 2.53 27.95 0.25
N LEU A 250 1.56 28.35 1.05
CA LEU A 250 0.15 28.48 0.61
C LEU A 250 0.01 29.59 -0.45
N ASP A 251 0.66 30.74 -0.25
CA ASP A 251 0.66 31.84 -1.23
C ASP A 251 1.26 31.40 -2.57
N GLU A 252 2.41 30.69 -2.53
CA GLU A 252 3.05 30.10 -3.72
C GLU A 252 2.13 29.09 -4.41
N LEU A 253 1.49 28.21 -3.64
CA LEU A 253 0.58 27.19 -4.15
C LEU A 253 -0.62 27.83 -4.87
N PHE A 254 -1.27 28.85 -4.28
CA PHE A 254 -2.37 29.53 -4.93
C PHE A 254 -1.97 30.24 -6.22
N ALA A 255 -0.74 30.77 -6.29
CA ALA A 255 -0.20 31.33 -7.52
C ALA A 255 0.09 30.25 -8.59
N GLU A 256 0.45 29.05 -8.19
CA GLU A 256 0.72 27.90 -9.07
C GLU A 256 -0.58 27.30 -9.63
N VAL A 257 -1.66 27.25 -8.82
CA VAL A 257 -2.93 26.59 -9.15
C VAL A 257 -4.09 27.59 -9.39
N ASP A 258 -3.80 28.69 -10.05
CA ASP A 258 -4.75 29.78 -10.28
C ASP A 258 -5.92 29.42 -11.20
N SER A 259 -5.81 28.31 -11.93
CA SER A 259 -6.83 27.80 -12.87
C SER A 259 -6.99 26.28 -12.75
N ALA A 260 -8.07 25.73 -13.33
CA ALA A 260 -8.27 24.29 -13.37
C ALA A 260 -7.17 23.57 -14.17
N ASP A 261 -6.72 24.19 -15.29
CA ASP A 261 -5.63 23.65 -16.11
C ASP A 261 -4.28 23.67 -15.36
N ALA A 262 -4.02 24.73 -14.59
CA ALA A 262 -2.82 24.82 -13.76
C ALA A 262 -2.83 23.80 -12.62
N LEU A 263 -3.99 23.60 -11.97
CA LEU A 263 -4.17 22.55 -10.96
C LEU A 263 -3.97 21.15 -11.55
N ALA A 264 -4.49 20.90 -12.76
CA ALA A 264 -4.28 19.64 -13.47
C ALA A 264 -2.79 19.41 -13.79
N ALA A 265 -2.10 20.44 -14.27
CA ALA A 265 -0.65 20.35 -14.57
C ALA A 265 0.19 20.10 -13.30
N ALA A 266 -0.18 20.71 -12.17
CA ALA A 266 0.49 20.47 -10.90
C ALA A 266 0.23 19.04 -10.37
N ALA A 267 -0.98 18.52 -10.57
CA ALA A 267 -1.33 17.15 -10.20
C ALA A 267 -0.63 16.10 -11.09
N ASP A 268 -0.38 16.37 -12.37
CA ASP A 268 0.27 15.42 -13.29
C ASP A 268 1.68 15.01 -12.84
N GLY A 269 2.37 15.84 -12.03
CA GLY A 269 3.67 15.52 -11.48
C GLY A 269 3.64 14.50 -10.31
N THR A 270 2.47 14.13 -9.80
CA THR A 270 2.33 13.25 -8.62
C THR A 270 2.23 11.76 -8.95
N THR A 271 2.05 11.41 -10.21
CA THR A 271 1.91 10.02 -10.68
C THR A 271 2.90 9.77 -11.83
N PRO A 272 3.58 8.60 -11.87
CA PRO A 272 4.46 8.27 -12.99
C PRO A 272 3.73 8.27 -14.34
N SER A 273 4.39 8.77 -15.39
CA SER A 273 3.79 8.82 -16.71
C SER A 273 3.82 7.46 -17.39
N VAL A 274 2.72 7.09 -18.07
CA VAL A 274 2.62 5.85 -18.85
C VAL A 274 2.71 6.16 -20.33
N PRO A 275 3.64 5.53 -21.08
CA PRO A 275 3.75 5.73 -22.51
C PRO A 275 2.42 5.49 -23.25
N ALA A 276 2.12 6.34 -24.24
CA ALA A 276 0.87 6.21 -25.01
C ALA A 276 0.76 4.87 -25.78
N SER A 277 1.89 4.20 -26.00
CA SER A 277 1.97 2.89 -26.68
C SER A 277 1.84 1.70 -25.73
N ALA A 278 1.76 1.92 -24.42
CA ALA A 278 1.68 0.83 -23.47
C ALA A 278 0.41 -0.02 -23.68
N PRO A 279 0.51 -1.35 -23.70
CA PRO A 279 -0.67 -2.20 -23.73
C PRO A 279 -1.48 -2.02 -22.44
N ALA A 280 -2.82 -2.08 -22.57
CA ALA A 280 -3.74 -1.87 -21.44
C ALA A 280 -3.45 -0.59 -20.64
N ARG A 281 -3.07 0.50 -21.32
CA ARG A 281 -2.60 1.75 -20.73
C ARG A 281 -3.49 2.26 -19.58
N GLU A 282 -4.81 2.22 -19.78
CA GLU A 282 -5.77 2.69 -18.77
C GLU A 282 -5.64 1.92 -17.45
N SER A 283 -5.44 0.60 -17.51
CA SER A 283 -5.21 -0.24 -16.33
C SER A 283 -3.88 0.07 -15.67
N VAL A 284 -2.79 0.19 -16.46
CA VAL A 284 -1.47 0.55 -15.96
C VAL A 284 -1.49 1.92 -15.25
N VAL A 285 -2.15 2.91 -15.84
CA VAL A 285 -2.35 4.25 -15.23
C VAL A 285 -3.10 4.12 -13.90
N ALA A 286 -4.18 3.34 -13.87
CA ALA A 286 -4.97 3.16 -12.66
C ALA A 286 -4.14 2.48 -11.54
N ASP A 287 -3.36 1.45 -11.88
CA ASP A 287 -2.52 0.73 -10.92
C ASP A 287 -1.38 1.61 -10.40
N LEU A 288 -0.67 2.33 -11.29
CA LEU A 288 0.39 3.26 -10.87
C LEU A 288 -0.15 4.40 -10.01
N ARG A 289 -1.36 4.91 -10.30
CA ARG A 289 -2.03 5.90 -9.45
C ARG A 289 -2.28 5.33 -8.05
N VAL A 290 -2.81 4.11 -7.95
CA VAL A 290 -3.02 3.44 -6.67
C VAL A 290 -1.70 3.29 -5.91
N LEU A 291 -0.67 2.77 -6.55
CA LEU A 291 0.64 2.57 -5.93
C LEU A 291 1.28 3.88 -5.50
N SER A 292 1.15 4.95 -6.30
CA SER A 292 1.59 6.29 -5.91
C SER A 292 0.89 6.78 -4.64
N LEU A 293 -0.43 6.60 -4.56
CA LEU A 293 -1.23 7.00 -3.40
C LEU A 293 -0.88 6.22 -2.13
N LEU A 294 -0.43 4.97 -2.27
CA LEU A 294 -0.06 4.12 -1.14
C LEU A 294 1.41 4.25 -0.73
N SER A 295 2.22 4.98 -1.48
CA SER A 295 3.66 5.14 -1.25
C SER A 295 3.97 6.27 -0.29
N ALA A 296 4.87 6.02 0.67
CA ALA A 296 5.51 7.05 1.47
C ALA A 296 6.69 7.68 0.71
N GLU A 297 7.18 8.82 1.18
CA GLU A 297 8.39 9.47 0.65
C GLU A 297 9.62 8.55 0.73
N SER A 298 9.66 7.68 1.73
CA SER A 298 10.69 6.64 1.90
C SER A 298 10.76 5.61 0.76
N GLY A 299 9.68 5.44 -0.02
CA GLY A 299 9.55 4.40 -1.04
C GLY A 299 8.88 3.11 -0.56
N LEU A 300 8.56 2.99 0.74
CA LEU A 300 7.74 1.91 1.28
C LEU A 300 6.25 2.20 1.07
N ARG A 301 5.44 1.13 0.91
CA ARG A 301 4.01 1.25 0.66
C ARG A 301 3.19 0.64 1.78
N ILE A 302 2.05 1.26 2.07
CA ILE A 302 1.04 0.66 2.94
C ILE A 302 0.27 -0.42 2.20
N ALA A 303 -0.19 -1.45 2.91
CA ALA A 303 -1.02 -2.50 2.34
C ALA A 303 -2.40 -1.97 1.91
N GLY A 304 -2.86 -0.91 2.54
CA GLY A 304 -4.10 -0.22 2.17
C GLY A 304 -4.37 0.98 3.08
N PRO A 305 -5.29 1.89 2.70
CA PRO A 305 -5.70 2.99 3.56
C PRO A 305 -6.33 2.44 4.84
N ASP A 306 -5.70 2.69 5.97
CA ASP A 306 -6.23 2.29 7.27
C ASP A 306 -7.11 3.40 7.83
N PHE A 307 -8.36 3.05 8.08
CA PHE A 307 -9.38 3.98 8.55
C PHE A 307 -9.40 4.16 10.07
N ASP A 308 -8.73 3.28 10.78
CA ASP A 308 -8.55 3.42 12.21
C ASP A 308 -7.23 4.16 12.48
N PRO A 309 -7.28 5.45 12.90
CA PRO A 309 -6.07 6.22 13.17
C PRO A 309 -5.22 5.62 14.30
N HIS A 310 -5.73 4.62 14.98
CA HIS A 310 -5.08 3.95 16.08
C HIS A 310 -4.53 2.58 15.72
N TYR A 311 -4.88 2.05 14.57
CA TYR A 311 -4.45 0.74 14.04
C TYR A 311 -4.67 -0.45 14.99
N ALA A 312 -5.38 -0.24 16.08
CA ALA A 312 -5.59 -1.26 17.10
C ALA A 312 -6.60 -2.34 16.69
N THR A 313 -7.47 -2.01 15.75
CA THR A 313 -8.60 -2.86 15.32
C THR A 313 -8.72 -3.02 13.81
N SER A 314 -7.85 -2.38 13.05
CA SER A 314 -7.92 -2.33 11.58
C SER A 314 -7.28 -3.52 10.88
N GLY A 315 -6.44 -4.29 11.56
CA GLY A 315 -5.66 -5.37 10.98
C GLY A 315 -4.27 -4.94 10.49
N GLY A 316 -3.92 -3.65 10.62
CA GLY A 316 -2.59 -3.14 10.32
C GLY A 316 -2.34 -2.82 8.84
N TYR A 317 -3.38 -2.55 8.05
CA TYR A 317 -3.21 -2.21 6.62
C TYR A 317 -2.45 -0.91 6.39
N GLY A 318 -2.37 -0.02 7.38
CA GLY A 318 -1.54 1.18 7.34
C GLY A 318 -0.03 0.94 7.54
N TYR A 319 0.40 -0.30 7.69
CA TYR A 319 1.82 -0.66 7.75
C TYR A 319 2.31 -1.19 6.41
N THR A 320 3.64 -1.16 6.24
CA THR A 320 4.32 -1.91 5.18
C THR A 320 4.59 -3.32 5.64
N TRP A 321 4.11 -4.28 4.89
CA TRP A 321 4.37 -5.70 5.06
C TRP A 321 5.41 -6.10 4.02
N PHE A 322 6.56 -6.58 4.45
CA PHE A 322 7.67 -6.82 3.51
C PHE A 322 7.35 -7.86 2.43
N ARG A 323 6.50 -8.84 2.73
CA ARG A 323 6.01 -9.79 1.71
C ARG A 323 5.31 -9.05 0.58
N ASP A 324 4.30 -8.26 0.93
CA ASP A 324 3.44 -7.56 -0.04
C ASP A 324 4.23 -6.49 -0.79
N ASP A 325 5.02 -5.70 -0.08
CA ASP A 325 5.76 -4.59 -0.67
C ASP A 325 6.90 -5.06 -1.60
N ALA A 326 7.57 -6.17 -1.25
CA ALA A 326 8.61 -6.76 -2.10
C ALA A 326 8.03 -7.38 -3.37
N GLU A 327 6.87 -8.06 -3.30
CA GLU A 327 6.17 -8.55 -4.50
C GLU A 327 5.80 -7.40 -5.43
N ILE A 328 5.21 -6.31 -4.89
CA ILE A 328 4.88 -5.12 -5.67
C ILE A 328 6.13 -4.52 -6.31
N SER A 329 7.24 -4.42 -5.58
CA SER A 329 8.51 -3.90 -6.08
C SER A 329 9.06 -4.76 -7.23
N THR A 330 8.96 -6.08 -7.12
CA THR A 330 9.35 -7.02 -8.18
C THR A 330 8.48 -6.85 -9.43
N PHE A 331 7.16 -6.74 -9.27
CA PHE A 331 6.26 -6.49 -10.40
C PHE A 331 6.50 -5.15 -11.07
N LEU A 332 6.76 -4.10 -10.30
CA LEU A 332 7.09 -2.78 -10.84
C LEU A 332 8.39 -2.80 -11.63
N LEU A 333 9.42 -3.51 -11.14
CA LEU A 333 10.70 -3.65 -11.85
C LEU A 333 10.50 -4.34 -13.21
N GLY A 334 9.75 -5.45 -13.23
CA GLY A 334 9.43 -6.15 -14.47
C GLY A 334 8.50 -5.36 -15.42
N ALA A 335 7.60 -4.55 -14.89
CA ALA A 335 6.73 -3.68 -15.68
C ALA A 335 7.52 -2.52 -16.29
N ASP A 336 8.43 -1.92 -15.52
CA ASP A 336 9.29 -0.82 -16.00
C ASP A 336 10.20 -1.28 -17.12
N ASP A 337 10.87 -2.42 -16.99
CA ASP A 337 11.69 -3.01 -18.05
C ASP A 337 10.91 -3.20 -19.36
N ARG A 338 9.66 -3.67 -19.27
CA ARG A 338 8.83 -3.96 -20.45
C ARG A 338 8.17 -2.74 -21.08
N LEU A 339 7.77 -1.77 -20.27
CA LEU A 339 6.94 -0.64 -20.68
C LEU A 339 7.71 0.67 -20.77
N GLY A 340 8.89 0.76 -20.15
CA GLY A 340 9.71 1.97 -20.09
C GLY A 340 9.01 3.07 -19.28
N LEU A 341 8.61 2.76 -18.06
CA LEU A 341 7.86 3.67 -17.19
C LEU A 341 8.76 4.73 -16.55
N GLY A 342 10.08 4.48 -16.46
CA GLY A 342 11.06 5.38 -15.86
C GLY A 342 10.92 5.47 -14.35
N LEU A 343 10.81 4.33 -13.66
CA LEU A 343 10.60 4.22 -12.22
C LEU A 343 11.90 4.11 -11.42
N ASP A 344 13.05 4.49 -11.97
CA ASP A 344 14.37 4.35 -11.35
C ASP A 344 14.39 4.89 -9.91
N ASP A 345 13.82 6.08 -9.68
CA ASP A 345 13.76 6.69 -8.34
C ASP A 345 12.86 5.89 -7.37
N TRP A 346 11.82 5.25 -7.86
CA TRP A 346 10.95 4.38 -7.04
C TRP A 346 11.71 3.13 -6.62
N HIS A 347 12.38 2.48 -7.58
CA HIS A 347 13.18 1.29 -7.32
C HIS A 347 14.31 1.58 -6.34
N ALA A 348 15.02 2.71 -6.51
CA ALA A 348 16.10 3.11 -5.63
C ALA A 348 15.59 3.32 -4.19
N ARG A 349 14.53 4.11 -3.99
CA ARG A 349 13.98 4.38 -2.65
C ARG A 349 13.49 3.12 -1.94
N SER A 350 12.77 2.23 -2.64
CA SER A 350 12.33 0.96 -2.05
C SER A 350 13.51 0.09 -1.65
N ALA A 351 14.52 -0.04 -2.52
CA ALA A 351 15.71 -0.84 -2.24
C ALA A 351 16.55 -0.25 -1.09
N GLU A 352 16.73 1.08 -1.03
CA GLU A 352 17.39 1.76 0.09
C GLU A 352 16.72 1.47 1.43
N MET A 353 15.39 1.50 1.46
CA MET A 353 14.65 1.20 2.68
C MET A 353 14.72 -0.28 3.07
N TYR A 354 14.76 -1.18 2.09
CA TYR A 354 14.96 -2.60 2.39
C TYR A 354 16.36 -2.84 2.98
N VAL A 355 17.39 -2.21 2.42
CA VAL A 355 18.74 -2.25 2.99
C VAL A 355 18.73 -1.69 4.43
N ALA A 356 18.13 -0.52 4.64
CA ALA A 356 18.12 0.16 5.95
C ALA A 356 17.31 -0.58 7.04
N THR A 357 16.36 -1.42 6.67
CA THR A 357 15.46 -2.12 7.61
C THR A 357 15.86 -3.57 7.86
N GLN A 358 16.92 -4.07 7.22
CA GLN A 358 17.42 -5.43 7.47
C GLN A 358 17.79 -5.60 8.94
N ARG A 359 17.44 -6.73 9.52
CA ARG A 359 17.79 -7.11 10.88
C ARG A 359 19.20 -7.70 10.96
N PRO A 360 19.84 -7.66 12.14
CA PRO A 360 21.19 -8.22 12.32
C PRO A 360 21.33 -9.72 12.02
N ASP A 361 20.22 -10.46 12.00
CA ASP A 361 20.17 -11.87 11.62
C ASP A 361 19.96 -12.09 10.10
N GLY A 362 20.04 -11.03 9.29
CA GLY A 362 19.87 -11.06 7.84
C GLY A 362 18.41 -11.12 7.38
N SER A 363 17.44 -11.23 8.29
CA SER A 363 16.01 -11.26 7.98
C SER A 363 15.40 -9.85 7.92
N TRP A 364 14.13 -9.78 7.57
CA TRP A 364 13.33 -8.56 7.65
C TRP A 364 12.24 -8.68 8.72
N PRO A 365 11.85 -7.53 9.33
CA PRO A 365 10.72 -7.53 10.27
C PRO A 365 9.42 -7.87 9.54
N HIS A 366 8.43 -8.31 10.30
CA HIS A 366 7.12 -8.64 9.77
C HIS A 366 6.46 -7.43 9.10
N ARG A 367 6.45 -6.29 9.79
CA ARG A 367 5.91 -5.03 9.30
C ARG A 367 6.60 -3.83 9.94
N VAL A 368 6.59 -2.74 9.20
CA VAL A 368 7.19 -1.47 9.62
C VAL A 368 6.27 -0.29 9.32
N TRP A 369 6.53 0.84 9.96
CA TRP A 369 5.95 2.10 9.52
C TRP A 369 6.54 2.50 8.16
N PRO A 370 5.70 2.82 7.16
CA PRO A 370 6.21 3.19 5.83
C PRO A 370 7.07 4.46 5.85
N ARG A 371 6.76 5.43 6.69
CA ARG A 371 7.41 6.74 6.74
C ARG A 371 8.88 6.71 7.13
N ASP A 372 9.31 5.73 7.94
CA ASP A 372 10.64 5.70 8.54
C ASP A 372 11.25 4.30 8.73
N GLY A 373 10.54 3.24 8.32
CA GLY A 373 10.99 1.87 8.50
C GLY A 373 11.04 1.39 9.96
N ALA A 374 10.52 2.17 10.92
CA ALA A 374 10.47 1.75 12.33
C ALA A 374 9.52 0.57 12.50
N LEU A 375 9.86 -0.34 13.44
CA LEU A 375 9.03 -1.52 13.71
C LEU A 375 7.60 -1.12 14.09
N ALA A 376 6.63 -1.72 13.42
CA ALA A 376 5.23 -1.56 13.75
C ALA A 376 4.91 -2.18 15.12
N PRO A 377 3.92 -1.65 15.85
CA PRO A 377 3.49 -2.22 17.12
C PRO A 377 2.89 -3.61 16.97
N GLY A 378 3.21 -4.53 17.86
CA GLY A 378 2.69 -5.90 17.83
C GLY A 378 1.18 -6.03 17.96
N TRP A 379 0.52 -5.06 18.64
CA TRP A 379 -0.94 -5.03 18.76
C TRP A 379 -1.69 -4.61 17.48
N ALA A 380 -0.99 -4.22 16.42
CA ALA A 380 -1.63 -3.82 15.16
C ALA A 380 -2.59 -4.89 14.62
N ASN A 381 -2.35 -6.15 14.94
CA ASN A 381 -3.22 -7.28 14.59
C ASN A 381 -4.24 -7.63 15.69
N ALA A 382 -4.41 -6.80 16.71
CA ALA A 382 -5.20 -7.13 17.91
C ALA A 382 -4.73 -8.43 18.61
N ARG A 383 -3.48 -8.86 18.40
CA ARG A 383 -2.86 -10.00 19.06
C ARG A 383 -1.80 -9.52 20.05
N ILE A 384 -1.82 -10.06 21.24
CA ILE A 384 -0.73 -9.92 22.21
C ILE A 384 0.31 -10.98 21.84
N GLU A 385 1.50 -10.56 21.49
CA GLU A 385 2.61 -11.45 21.17
C GLU A 385 3.12 -12.09 22.46
N ASP A 386 3.06 -13.41 22.54
CA ASP A 386 3.48 -14.19 23.71
C ASP A 386 4.99 -14.52 23.69
N GLY A 387 5.78 -13.88 22.84
CA GLY A 387 7.23 -14.13 22.77
C GLY A 387 7.87 -13.59 21.49
N PRO A 388 9.19 -13.65 21.36
CA PRO A 388 9.91 -13.04 20.24
C PRO A 388 9.68 -13.71 18.88
N ASP A 389 9.13 -14.92 18.82
CA ASP A 389 9.04 -15.71 17.58
C ASP A 389 7.60 -16.05 17.17
N VAL A 390 6.59 -15.52 17.84
CA VAL A 390 5.18 -15.96 17.63
C VAL A 390 4.60 -15.48 16.30
N ASP A 391 5.05 -14.36 15.78
CA ASP A 391 4.65 -13.80 14.49
C ASP A 391 5.78 -13.79 13.46
N TYR A 392 6.82 -14.63 13.65
CA TYR A 392 7.87 -14.79 12.66
C TYR A 392 7.32 -15.43 11.39
N GLN A 393 7.53 -14.75 10.27
CA GLN A 393 7.20 -15.19 8.92
C GLN A 393 8.48 -15.22 8.08
N ALA A 394 8.94 -16.40 7.71
CA ALA A 394 10.19 -16.56 6.97
C ALA A 394 10.06 -16.17 5.49
N ASP A 395 8.86 -16.23 4.94
CA ASP A 395 8.55 -15.94 3.55
C ASP A 395 8.95 -14.53 3.11
N GLN A 396 8.76 -13.53 3.98
CA GLN A 396 9.09 -12.13 3.62
C GLN A 396 10.58 -11.92 3.36
N THR A 397 11.45 -12.64 4.09
CA THR A 397 12.89 -12.59 3.80
C THR A 397 13.16 -13.11 2.39
N GLY A 398 12.51 -14.19 1.96
CA GLY A 398 12.60 -14.71 0.61
C GLY A 398 12.15 -13.69 -0.45
N SER A 399 10.98 -13.06 -0.26
CA SER A 399 10.45 -12.07 -1.21
C SER A 399 11.38 -10.85 -1.34
N VAL A 400 11.94 -10.35 -0.24
CA VAL A 400 12.87 -9.21 -0.29
C VAL A 400 14.18 -9.57 -0.98
N ILE A 401 14.73 -10.76 -0.74
CA ILE A 401 15.94 -11.25 -1.41
C ILE A 401 15.72 -11.31 -2.93
N ALA A 402 14.62 -11.90 -3.36
CA ALA A 402 14.29 -12.01 -4.78
C ALA A 402 14.25 -10.64 -5.45
N TYR A 403 13.57 -9.66 -4.85
CA TYR A 403 13.56 -8.29 -5.36
C TYR A 403 14.96 -7.65 -5.41
N LEU A 404 15.71 -7.68 -4.30
CA LEU A 404 17.02 -7.02 -4.22
C LEU A 404 18.04 -7.64 -5.20
N ALA A 405 17.99 -8.95 -5.42
CA ALA A 405 18.84 -9.62 -6.40
C ALA A 405 18.52 -9.16 -7.83
N GLN A 406 17.25 -9.04 -8.19
CA GLN A 406 16.81 -8.50 -9.47
C GLN A 406 17.13 -7.00 -9.64
N ALA A 407 16.92 -6.20 -8.60
CA ALA A 407 17.26 -4.78 -8.60
C ALA A 407 18.77 -4.55 -8.80
N ARG A 408 19.61 -5.37 -8.16
CA ARG A 408 21.06 -5.39 -8.38
C ARG A 408 21.40 -5.66 -9.85
N ALA A 409 20.78 -6.66 -10.45
CA ALA A 409 21.00 -7.03 -11.86
C ALA A 409 20.53 -5.93 -12.82
N ALA A 410 19.48 -5.20 -12.49
CA ALA A 410 19.00 -4.05 -13.27
C ALA A 410 19.93 -2.82 -13.20
N GLY A 411 21.03 -2.88 -12.43
CA GLY A 411 22.03 -1.82 -12.32
C GLY A 411 21.85 -0.90 -11.11
N GLY A 412 21.10 -1.35 -10.11
CA GLY A 412 21.00 -0.66 -8.82
C GLY A 412 22.36 -0.62 -8.12
N ASP A 413 23.05 0.50 -8.21
CA ASP A 413 24.30 0.76 -7.47
C ASP A 413 23.95 1.43 -6.14
N LEU A 414 23.56 0.62 -5.16
CA LEU A 414 23.20 1.10 -3.83
C LEU A 414 24.31 0.75 -2.83
N PRO A 415 24.68 1.70 -1.95
CA PRO A 415 25.55 1.40 -0.83
C PRO A 415 25.00 0.20 -0.04
N ASP A 416 25.89 -0.68 0.38
CA ASP A 416 25.63 -1.85 1.23
C ASP A 416 24.70 -2.92 0.66
N LEU A 417 24.22 -2.81 -0.60
CA LEU A 417 23.36 -3.81 -1.22
C LEU A 417 24.01 -5.21 -1.25
N ASP A 418 25.28 -5.30 -1.63
CA ASP A 418 26.00 -6.57 -1.65
C ASP A 418 26.14 -7.16 -0.24
N ALA A 419 26.43 -6.32 0.77
CA ALA A 419 26.50 -6.74 2.16
C ALA A 419 25.13 -7.23 2.68
N THR A 420 24.07 -6.52 2.33
CA THR A 420 22.68 -6.87 2.64
C THR A 420 22.30 -8.22 2.05
N LEU A 421 22.61 -8.47 0.77
CA LEU A 421 22.31 -9.74 0.11
C LEU A 421 23.12 -10.91 0.72
N VAL A 422 24.37 -10.69 1.08
CA VAL A 422 25.19 -11.70 1.75
C VAL A 422 24.66 -12.01 3.16
N ALA A 423 24.28 -10.98 3.93
CA ALA A 423 23.65 -11.17 5.23
C ALA A 423 22.32 -11.93 5.12
N ALA A 424 21.52 -11.58 4.11
CA ALA A 424 20.24 -12.21 3.84
C ALA A 424 20.38 -13.67 3.46
N LEU A 425 21.37 -14.03 2.64
CA LEU A 425 21.68 -15.43 2.30
C LEU A 425 22.03 -16.23 3.56
N ALA A 426 22.88 -15.68 4.42
CA ALA A 426 23.23 -16.34 5.68
C ALA A 426 22.01 -16.52 6.60
N GLY A 427 21.17 -15.49 6.72
CA GLY A 427 19.92 -15.56 7.50
C GLY A 427 18.91 -16.55 6.93
N LEU A 428 18.82 -16.65 5.61
CA LEU A 428 17.95 -17.63 4.95
C LEU A 428 18.44 -19.07 5.21
N ASP A 429 19.77 -19.29 5.14
CA ASP A 429 20.39 -20.60 5.44
C ASP A 429 20.09 -21.07 6.88
N GLU A 430 20.12 -20.17 7.87
CA GLU A 430 19.79 -20.47 9.26
C GLU A 430 18.31 -20.89 9.44
N THR A 431 17.45 -20.49 8.52
CA THR A 431 16.02 -20.81 8.52
C THR A 431 15.63 -21.92 7.55
N LEU A 432 16.63 -22.54 6.89
CA LEU A 432 16.46 -23.74 6.07
C LEU A 432 16.88 -24.98 6.85
N ALA A 433 15.97 -25.90 7.08
CA ALA A 433 16.25 -27.14 7.80
C ALA A 433 17.14 -28.10 6.98
N ALA A 434 17.73 -29.10 7.64
CA ALA A 434 18.61 -30.06 7.01
C ALA A 434 17.94 -30.90 5.90
N ASP A 435 16.64 -31.01 5.90
CA ASP A 435 15.82 -31.69 4.90
C ASP A 435 15.43 -30.82 3.71
N GLY A 436 15.97 -29.59 3.61
CA GLY A 436 15.71 -28.66 2.51
C GLY A 436 14.39 -27.88 2.65
N ARG A 437 13.66 -28.06 3.74
CA ARG A 437 12.40 -27.34 3.98
C ARG A 437 12.60 -26.16 4.93
N PRO A 438 11.85 -25.05 4.77
CA PRO A 438 11.87 -23.95 5.73
C PRO A 438 11.52 -24.40 7.14
N VAL A 439 11.99 -23.67 8.15
CA VAL A 439 11.63 -23.89 9.54
C VAL A 439 10.12 -23.68 9.77
N VAL A 440 9.63 -24.14 10.93
CA VAL A 440 8.26 -23.88 11.35
C VAL A 440 8.10 -22.38 11.58
N CYS A 441 7.14 -21.76 10.91
CA CYS A 441 6.83 -20.33 11.00
C CYS A 441 5.33 -20.08 10.90
N GLN A 442 4.90 -18.82 10.99
CA GLN A 442 3.51 -18.42 10.74
C GLN A 442 3.27 -18.32 9.22
N ASN A 443 2.03 -18.57 8.78
CA ASN A 443 1.66 -18.44 7.36
C ASN A 443 1.39 -16.97 6.96
N ALA A 444 1.27 -16.75 5.65
CA ALA A 444 0.93 -15.45 5.07
C ALA A 444 -0.43 -14.88 5.57
N TRP A 445 -1.34 -15.73 6.02
CA TRP A 445 -2.66 -15.32 6.57
C TRP A 445 -2.66 -15.03 8.08
N GLU A 446 -1.55 -15.27 8.78
CA GLU A 446 -1.36 -15.05 10.22
C GLU A 446 -2.30 -15.84 11.13
N ASP A 447 -2.83 -16.93 10.66
CA ASP A 447 -3.82 -17.74 11.37
C ASP A 447 -3.37 -19.15 11.70
N SER A 448 -2.20 -19.57 11.20
CA SER A 448 -1.67 -20.92 11.45
C SER A 448 -0.14 -20.97 11.43
N VAL A 449 0.41 -22.04 12.04
CA VAL A 449 1.86 -22.27 12.18
C VAL A 449 2.21 -23.62 11.59
N GLY A 450 3.33 -23.70 10.86
CA GLY A 450 3.78 -24.92 10.20
C GLY A 450 4.94 -24.69 9.25
N ARG A 451 5.23 -25.67 8.41
CA ARG A 451 6.15 -25.57 7.24
C ARG A 451 5.30 -25.46 5.99
N PHE A 452 5.19 -24.27 5.44
CA PHE A 452 4.25 -23.95 4.36
C PHE A 452 4.87 -24.12 2.97
N ALA A 453 4.06 -24.58 2.01
CA ALA A 453 4.44 -24.60 0.60
C ALA A 453 4.71 -23.18 0.07
N HIS A 454 3.97 -22.18 0.53
CA HIS A 454 4.22 -20.77 0.22
C HIS A 454 5.62 -20.33 0.65
N THR A 455 6.02 -20.59 1.91
CA THR A 455 7.37 -20.25 2.40
C THR A 455 8.46 -20.99 1.62
N ALA A 456 8.22 -22.27 1.24
CA ALA A 456 9.15 -23.02 0.39
C ALA A 456 9.26 -22.38 -1.01
N ALA A 457 8.16 -21.87 -1.56
CA ALA A 457 8.17 -21.15 -2.84
C ALA A 457 9.02 -19.88 -2.77
N THR A 458 8.84 -19.04 -1.74
CA THR A 458 9.65 -17.81 -1.61
C THR A 458 11.12 -18.10 -1.37
N PHE A 459 11.47 -19.18 -0.67
CA PHE A 459 12.88 -19.62 -0.51
C PHE A 459 13.45 -20.11 -1.84
N LEU A 460 12.72 -20.94 -2.58
CA LEU A 460 13.14 -21.39 -3.90
C LEU A 460 13.42 -20.23 -4.85
N GLU A 461 12.52 -19.25 -4.88
CA GLU A 461 12.67 -18.05 -5.69
C GLU A 461 13.89 -17.23 -5.24
N ALA A 462 14.03 -16.95 -3.95
CA ALA A 462 15.15 -16.20 -3.38
C ALA A 462 16.51 -16.82 -3.71
N TYR A 463 16.66 -18.11 -3.47
CA TYR A 463 17.91 -18.82 -3.79
C TYR A 463 18.16 -18.86 -5.31
N SER A 464 17.11 -19.00 -6.12
CA SER A 464 17.24 -18.99 -7.58
C SER A 464 17.68 -17.63 -8.09
N GLU A 465 17.08 -16.53 -7.61
CA GLU A 465 17.46 -15.17 -7.99
C GLU A 465 18.89 -14.82 -7.53
N LEU A 466 19.30 -15.26 -6.34
CA LEU A 466 20.68 -15.13 -5.88
C LEU A 466 21.66 -15.93 -6.75
N ALA A 467 21.29 -17.12 -7.19
CA ALA A 467 22.12 -17.91 -8.10
C ALA A 467 22.24 -17.28 -9.49
N LEU A 468 21.16 -16.65 -10.00
CA LEU A 468 21.13 -15.98 -11.29
C LEU A 468 21.91 -14.64 -11.28
N HIS A 469 21.81 -13.89 -10.19
CA HIS A 469 22.24 -12.50 -10.12
C HIS A 469 23.31 -12.23 -9.07
N GLY A 470 23.75 -13.23 -8.30
CA GLY A 470 24.72 -13.12 -7.22
C GLY A 470 26.18 -13.21 -7.65
N GLU A 471 26.50 -13.25 -8.96
CA GLU A 471 27.89 -13.26 -9.42
C GLU A 471 28.66 -12.05 -8.88
N GLY A 472 29.83 -12.31 -8.29
CA GLY A 472 30.68 -11.28 -7.69
C GLY A 472 30.33 -10.93 -6.22
N LEU A 473 29.25 -11.44 -5.65
CA LEU A 473 29.02 -11.37 -4.21
C LEU A 473 30.13 -12.12 -3.46
N ALA A 474 30.60 -11.56 -2.36
CA ALA A 474 31.64 -12.15 -1.54
C ALA A 474 31.33 -12.02 -0.05
N ALA A 475 31.61 -13.07 0.73
CA ALA A 475 31.41 -13.07 2.18
C ALA A 475 32.17 -11.92 2.90
N SER A 476 33.27 -11.42 2.30
CA SER A 476 34.01 -10.27 2.82
C SER A 476 33.21 -8.94 2.84
N ALA A 477 32.08 -8.86 2.13
CA ALA A 477 31.19 -7.70 2.19
C ALA A 477 30.62 -7.47 3.60
N LEU A 478 30.34 -8.54 4.35
CA LEU A 478 29.90 -8.46 5.75
C LEU A 478 30.94 -7.84 6.68
N ALA A 479 32.23 -8.00 6.39
CA ALA A 479 33.31 -7.49 7.24
C ALA A 479 33.52 -5.96 7.08
N ALA A 480 33.05 -5.38 5.99
CA ALA A 480 33.19 -3.94 5.71
C ALA A 480 32.17 -3.11 6.50
N ASP A 481 30.99 -3.66 6.78
CA ASP A 481 29.86 -2.95 7.43
C ASP A 481 29.97 -2.92 8.97
N ALA A 482 30.73 -3.81 9.60
CA ALA A 482 30.85 -3.89 11.06
C ALA A 482 31.51 -2.66 11.74
N GLY A 483 31.90 -1.63 10.99
CA GLY A 483 32.67 -0.48 11.45
C GLY A 483 31.87 0.69 12.07
N ASP A 484 30.67 1.00 11.61
CA ASP A 484 30.00 2.27 11.92
C ASP A 484 28.69 2.19 12.74
N ASN A 485 28.06 1.03 12.89
CA ASN A 485 26.74 0.89 13.53
C ASN A 485 26.69 0.13 14.88
N ALA A 486 27.78 0.16 15.65
CA ALA A 486 27.89 -0.61 16.91
C ALA A 486 26.88 -0.22 18.03
N ASP A 487 26.16 0.90 17.92
CA ASP A 487 25.27 1.41 18.99
C ASP A 487 23.77 1.10 18.79
N ALA A 488 23.36 0.51 17.68
CA ALA A 488 21.94 0.22 17.37
C ALA A 488 21.56 -1.27 17.50
N ALA A 489 22.49 -2.15 17.82
CA ALA A 489 22.24 -3.59 17.86
C ALA A 489 21.42 -3.99 19.08
N ALA A 490 20.16 -4.38 18.87
CA ALA A 490 19.49 -5.33 19.75
C ALA A 490 20.36 -6.61 19.80
N PRO A 491 20.33 -7.40 20.89
CA PRO A 491 21.13 -8.62 21.00
C PRO A 491 20.61 -9.67 19.99
N GLY A 492 21.10 -9.60 18.77
CA GLY A 492 20.88 -10.55 17.70
C GLY A 492 22.10 -11.46 17.54
N VAL A 493 21.89 -12.66 17.06
CA VAL A 493 22.95 -13.58 16.68
C VAL A 493 23.76 -12.91 15.57
N ALA A 494 25.04 -12.63 15.81
CA ALA A 494 25.93 -12.13 14.78
C ALA A 494 26.11 -13.23 13.72
N LEU A 495 25.82 -12.92 12.47
CA LEU A 495 26.04 -13.82 11.34
C LEU A 495 27.54 -14.15 11.24
N ASP A 496 27.85 -15.42 11.03
CA ASP A 496 29.22 -15.89 10.87
C ASP A 496 29.62 -15.87 9.38
N ALA A 497 30.28 -14.81 8.94
CA ALA A 497 30.77 -14.69 7.58
C ALA A 497 31.74 -15.83 7.17
N ASP A 498 32.46 -16.41 8.16
CA ASP A 498 33.37 -17.53 7.92
C ASP A 498 32.61 -18.84 7.64
N ALA A 499 31.32 -18.91 7.92
CA ALA A 499 30.47 -20.08 7.61
C ALA A 499 30.01 -20.13 6.13
N LEU A 500 30.05 -18.99 5.42
CA LEU A 500 29.65 -18.90 4.03
C LEU A 500 30.79 -19.40 3.09
N PRO A 501 30.47 -20.09 2.01
CA PRO A 501 31.48 -20.50 1.02
C PRO A 501 31.97 -19.31 0.17
N ASP A 502 33.12 -19.49 -0.51
CA ASP A 502 33.66 -18.48 -1.41
C ASP A 502 32.79 -18.23 -2.66
N ASP A 503 32.09 -19.26 -3.14
CA ASP A 503 31.15 -19.22 -4.28
C ASP A 503 29.72 -19.11 -3.75
N LEU A 504 29.23 -17.90 -3.54
CA LEU A 504 27.89 -17.66 -2.99
C LEU A 504 26.78 -17.97 -4.01
N ALA A 505 27.01 -17.70 -5.30
CA ALA A 505 26.03 -18.00 -6.34
C ALA A 505 25.85 -19.50 -6.53
N GLY A 506 26.98 -20.28 -6.54
CA GLY A 506 26.95 -21.74 -6.55
C GLY A 506 26.28 -22.32 -5.32
N HIS A 507 26.54 -21.74 -4.13
CA HIS A 507 25.88 -22.15 -2.89
C HIS A 507 24.36 -21.89 -2.94
N ALA A 508 23.93 -20.72 -3.40
CA ALA A 508 22.51 -20.42 -3.57
C ALA A 508 21.82 -21.42 -4.54
N ARG A 509 22.49 -21.81 -5.63
CA ARG A 509 22.01 -22.86 -6.55
C ARG A 509 21.81 -24.20 -5.85
N ASP A 510 22.79 -24.63 -5.04
CA ASP A 510 22.69 -25.87 -4.29
C ASP A 510 21.52 -25.84 -3.31
N GLN A 511 21.29 -24.71 -2.63
CA GLN A 511 20.17 -24.54 -1.73
C GLN A 511 18.84 -24.51 -2.49
N ALA A 512 18.74 -23.79 -3.64
CA ALA A 512 17.57 -23.83 -4.51
C ALA A 512 17.20 -25.27 -4.90
N THR A 513 18.19 -26.06 -5.29
CA THR A 513 17.99 -27.49 -5.65
C THR A 513 17.44 -28.28 -4.46
N ARG A 514 17.99 -28.08 -3.25
CA ARG A 514 17.50 -28.76 -2.04
C ARG A 514 16.06 -28.39 -1.70
N VAL A 515 15.69 -27.10 -1.81
CA VAL A 515 14.30 -26.65 -1.59
C VAL A 515 13.39 -27.26 -2.65
N TYR A 516 13.79 -27.20 -3.93
CA TYR A 516 13.02 -27.76 -5.03
C TYR A 516 12.73 -29.27 -4.85
N GLU A 517 13.76 -30.05 -4.47
CA GLU A 517 13.60 -31.49 -4.19
C GLU A 517 12.67 -31.73 -2.98
N SER A 518 12.74 -30.89 -1.95
CA SER A 518 11.93 -31.04 -0.74
C SER A 518 10.43 -30.82 -0.96
N LEU A 519 10.02 -30.16 -2.05
CA LEU A 519 8.62 -29.99 -2.42
C LEU A 519 7.91 -31.33 -2.66
N ASP A 520 8.65 -32.41 -3.01
CA ASP A 520 8.08 -33.74 -3.17
C ASP A 520 7.36 -34.23 -1.90
N ASP A 521 7.83 -33.84 -0.72
CA ASP A 521 7.21 -34.19 0.58
C ASP A 521 5.85 -33.54 0.81
N LEU A 522 5.55 -32.46 0.08
CA LEU A 522 4.27 -31.75 0.13
C LEU A 522 3.31 -32.14 -1.01
N TRP A 523 3.76 -32.96 -1.97
CA TRP A 523 2.90 -33.39 -3.07
C TRP A 523 1.85 -34.40 -2.64
N ILE A 524 0.57 -34.14 -2.96
CA ILE A 524 -0.58 -35.00 -2.66
C ILE A 524 -1.15 -35.57 -3.95
N PRO A 525 -0.71 -36.78 -4.37
CA PRO A 525 -1.13 -37.37 -5.65
C PRO A 525 -2.64 -37.54 -5.79
N GLU A 526 -3.32 -37.87 -4.68
CA GLU A 526 -4.77 -38.11 -4.67
C GLU A 526 -5.58 -36.81 -4.90
N ARG A 527 -5.00 -35.67 -4.59
CA ARG A 527 -5.61 -34.35 -4.81
C ARG A 527 -5.06 -33.64 -6.04
N GLY A 528 -3.90 -34.03 -6.54
CA GLY A 528 -3.22 -33.39 -7.66
C GLY A 528 -2.71 -31.98 -7.32
N CYS A 529 -2.35 -31.73 -6.07
CA CYS A 529 -1.82 -30.45 -5.62
C CYS A 529 -0.76 -30.61 -4.54
N TYR A 530 0.01 -29.55 -4.29
CA TYR A 530 0.86 -29.44 -3.10
C TYR A 530 -0.02 -29.10 -1.90
N ALA A 531 0.33 -29.67 -0.75
CA ALA A 531 -0.34 -29.40 0.53
C ALA A 531 -0.12 -27.94 0.95
N LEU A 532 -1.05 -27.40 1.73
CA LEU A 532 -0.88 -26.13 2.38
C LEU A 532 0.39 -26.12 3.25
N ARG A 533 0.57 -27.15 4.09
CA ARG A 533 1.67 -27.23 5.05
C ARG A 533 1.87 -28.63 5.62
N GLU A 534 3.02 -28.81 6.25
CA GLU A 534 3.22 -29.76 7.32
C GLU A 534 3.04 -29.06 8.68
N THR A 535 2.19 -29.61 9.56
CA THR A 535 1.98 -29.06 10.90
C THR A 535 3.22 -29.27 11.79
N PRO A 536 3.36 -28.55 12.92
CA PRO A 536 4.48 -28.77 13.85
C PRO A 536 4.57 -30.21 14.39
N GLU A 537 3.48 -30.95 14.39
CA GLU A 537 3.41 -32.36 14.80
C GLU A 537 3.73 -33.32 13.66
N GLY A 538 4.03 -32.84 12.45
CA GLY A 538 4.38 -33.64 11.29
C GLY A 538 3.19 -34.19 10.50
N ALA A 539 1.97 -33.67 10.71
CA ALA A 539 0.82 -34.03 9.91
C ALA A 539 0.70 -33.12 8.67
N ILE A 540 0.28 -33.69 7.55
CA ILE A 540 0.04 -32.94 6.32
C ILE A 540 -1.35 -32.33 6.36
N ASP A 541 -1.44 -31.03 6.15
CA ASP A 541 -2.66 -30.25 5.94
C ASP A 541 -2.84 -30.08 4.41
N ASP A 542 -3.70 -30.87 3.83
CA ASP A 542 -3.88 -30.99 2.38
C ASP A 542 -4.93 -30.03 1.79
N ARG A 543 -5.39 -29.05 2.56
CA ARG A 543 -6.33 -28.02 2.10
C ARG A 543 -5.71 -27.20 0.95
N LEU A 544 -6.56 -26.81 0.01
CA LEU A 544 -6.17 -25.88 -1.04
C LEU A 544 -5.96 -24.48 -0.42
N ASP A 545 -4.93 -23.79 -0.86
CA ASP A 545 -4.60 -22.42 -0.40
C ASP A 545 -4.04 -21.60 -1.55
N SER A 546 -4.56 -20.39 -1.75
CA SER A 546 -4.15 -19.51 -2.85
C SER A 546 -2.71 -19.02 -2.69
N SER A 547 -2.14 -18.98 -1.48
CA SER A 547 -0.74 -18.60 -1.29
C SER A 547 0.23 -19.61 -1.91
N THR A 548 -0.18 -20.89 -2.04
CA THR A 548 0.67 -21.92 -2.68
C THR A 548 0.86 -21.68 -4.18
N LEU A 549 0.10 -20.80 -4.79
CA LEU A 549 0.24 -20.40 -6.21
C LEU A 549 1.57 -19.67 -6.49
N ALA A 550 2.26 -19.17 -5.45
CA ALA A 550 3.63 -18.66 -5.53
C ALA A 550 4.64 -19.71 -6.08
N LEU A 551 4.31 -20.99 -6.01
CA LEU A 551 5.12 -22.04 -6.62
C LEU A 551 5.32 -21.86 -8.14
N ALA A 552 4.40 -21.18 -8.84
CA ALA A 552 4.56 -20.96 -10.28
C ALA A 552 5.73 -20.00 -10.60
N SER A 553 5.83 -18.88 -9.90
CA SER A 553 6.95 -17.93 -10.01
C SER A 553 8.27 -18.60 -9.61
N ALA A 554 8.26 -19.29 -8.46
CA ALA A 554 9.44 -19.96 -7.93
C ALA A 554 10.00 -21.04 -8.90
N HIS A 555 9.13 -21.84 -9.52
CA HIS A 555 9.58 -22.82 -10.51
C HIS A 555 10.14 -22.16 -11.77
N ARG A 556 9.58 -21.02 -12.17
CA ARG A 556 10.09 -20.28 -13.32
C ARG A 556 11.48 -19.70 -13.05
N SER A 557 11.72 -19.11 -11.87
CA SER A 557 13.04 -18.63 -11.47
C SER A 557 14.04 -19.80 -11.38
N PHE A 558 13.62 -20.93 -10.84
CA PHE A 558 14.46 -22.14 -10.78
C PHE A 558 14.79 -22.70 -12.18
N ASP A 559 13.82 -22.74 -13.10
CA ASP A 559 14.03 -23.21 -14.49
C ASP A 559 15.06 -22.35 -15.26
N ALA A 560 15.14 -21.06 -14.93
CA ALA A 560 16.11 -20.14 -15.52
C ALA A 560 17.56 -20.52 -15.19
N LEU A 561 17.81 -21.23 -14.07
CA LEU A 561 19.14 -21.74 -13.69
C LEU A 561 19.71 -22.72 -14.70
N GLY A 562 18.87 -23.56 -15.33
CA GLY A 562 19.28 -24.49 -16.37
C GLY A 562 19.85 -23.81 -17.63
N GLY A 563 19.57 -22.55 -17.85
CA GLY A 563 20.10 -21.73 -18.94
C GLY A 563 21.58 -21.31 -18.76
N LEU A 564 22.06 -21.24 -17.51
CA LEU A 564 23.44 -20.82 -17.20
C LEU A 564 24.49 -21.83 -17.63
N ASP A 565 24.18 -23.13 -17.65
CA ASP A 565 25.10 -24.18 -18.01
C ASP A 565 25.31 -24.33 -19.53
N GLY A 566 24.49 -23.65 -20.36
CA GLY A 566 24.58 -23.64 -21.82
C GLY A 566 25.49 -22.57 -22.43
N GLY A 567 26.15 -21.74 -21.65
CA GLY A 567 26.81 -20.49 -22.05
C GLY A 567 28.22 -20.59 -22.66
N ASP A 568 28.70 -21.71 -23.18
CA ASP A 568 29.88 -21.75 -24.06
C ASP A 568 29.45 -21.99 -25.53
N GLY A 569 29.47 -20.89 -26.29
CA GLY A 569 28.92 -20.77 -27.65
C GLY A 569 29.47 -21.74 -28.72
N SER A 570 29.42 -23.01 -28.50
CA SER A 570 29.69 -24.04 -29.52
C SER A 570 28.43 -24.90 -29.68
N GLY A 571 27.65 -24.64 -30.73
CA GLY A 571 26.50 -25.43 -31.13
C GLY A 571 26.90 -26.88 -31.43
N GLY A 572 27.01 -27.71 -30.39
CA GLY A 572 27.17 -29.14 -30.44
C GLY A 572 25.88 -29.81 -30.00
N ALA A 573 25.27 -30.60 -30.89
CA ALA A 573 24.14 -31.46 -30.58
C ALA A 573 24.42 -32.28 -29.30
N ARG A 574 23.54 -32.09 -28.27
CA ARG A 574 23.59 -32.90 -27.04
C ARG A 574 23.53 -34.40 -27.38
N GLY A 575 24.57 -35.11 -27.04
CA GLY A 575 24.61 -36.58 -27.09
C GLY A 575 23.82 -37.13 -25.92
N SER A 576 22.93 -38.06 -26.21
CA SER A 576 21.91 -38.64 -25.33
C SER A 576 22.44 -39.65 -24.28
N ASP A 577 23.54 -39.43 -23.59
CA ASP A 577 24.06 -40.46 -22.67
C ASP A 577 24.50 -40.00 -21.26
N ASP A 578 24.28 -38.74 -20.83
CA ASP A 578 24.52 -38.34 -19.45
C ASP A 578 23.23 -37.77 -18.82
N ALA A 579 22.38 -38.67 -18.31
CA ALA A 579 21.06 -38.35 -17.74
C ALA A 579 21.12 -37.95 -16.23
N ASN A 580 22.21 -37.35 -15.74
CA ASN A 580 22.34 -37.14 -14.29
C ASN A 580 23.02 -35.82 -13.87
N ASP A 581 23.09 -34.77 -14.72
CA ASP A 581 23.70 -33.49 -14.32
C ASP A 581 22.93 -32.28 -14.85
N ASP A 582 21.60 -32.29 -14.72
CA ASP A 582 20.72 -31.15 -15.04
C ASP A 582 20.29 -30.46 -13.71
N SER A 583 21.27 -30.09 -12.88
CA SER A 583 21.03 -29.35 -11.64
C SER A 583 20.61 -27.92 -11.96
N GLY A 584 19.30 -27.63 -11.96
CA GLY A 584 18.77 -26.29 -12.11
C GLY A 584 17.68 -26.11 -13.15
N ALA A 585 17.19 -27.17 -13.81
CA ALA A 585 16.00 -27.07 -14.67
C ALA A 585 14.83 -27.85 -14.07
N VAL A 586 13.63 -27.34 -14.25
CA VAL A 586 12.41 -28.05 -13.84
C VAL A 586 12.23 -29.29 -14.69
N ASP A 587 12.17 -30.46 -14.07
CA ASP A 587 11.94 -31.72 -14.78
C ASP A 587 10.47 -31.90 -15.21
N ASP A 588 10.23 -32.75 -16.20
CA ASP A 588 8.89 -32.93 -16.80
C ASP A 588 7.86 -33.45 -15.78
N GLU A 589 8.24 -34.29 -14.82
CA GLU A 589 7.30 -34.82 -13.82
C GLU A 589 6.83 -33.72 -12.87
N ARG A 590 7.78 -32.92 -12.36
CA ARG A 590 7.43 -31.78 -11.47
C ARG A 590 6.73 -30.65 -12.21
N LEU A 591 7.04 -30.44 -13.50
CA LEU A 591 6.26 -29.53 -14.35
C LEU A 591 4.80 -29.99 -14.48
N ASP A 592 4.55 -31.27 -14.69
CA ASP A 592 3.21 -31.83 -14.74
C ASP A 592 2.48 -31.71 -13.39
N ARG A 593 3.19 -31.87 -12.28
CA ARG A 593 2.66 -31.62 -10.92
C ARG A 593 2.31 -30.15 -10.71
N LEU A 594 3.17 -29.23 -11.15
CA LEU A 594 2.89 -27.78 -11.06
C LEU A 594 1.65 -27.41 -11.89
N VAL A 595 1.53 -27.92 -13.11
CA VAL A 595 0.34 -27.75 -13.96
C VAL A 595 -0.90 -28.22 -13.23
N SER A 596 -0.87 -29.45 -12.69
CA SER A 596 -2.00 -30.02 -11.92
C SER A 596 -2.31 -29.18 -10.67
N HIS A 597 -1.30 -28.72 -9.97
CA HIS A 597 -1.45 -27.88 -8.76
C HIS A 597 -2.19 -26.58 -9.06
N VAL A 598 -1.69 -25.82 -10.04
CA VAL A 598 -2.29 -24.51 -10.40
C VAL A 598 -3.74 -24.68 -10.85
N GLU A 599 -4.04 -25.69 -11.68
CA GLU A 599 -5.44 -26.03 -12.06
C GLU A 599 -6.29 -26.37 -10.84
N THR A 600 -5.81 -27.28 -9.99
CA THR A 600 -6.59 -27.76 -8.83
C THR A 600 -6.87 -26.63 -7.85
N VAL A 601 -5.87 -25.78 -7.55
CA VAL A 601 -6.03 -24.66 -6.61
C VAL A 601 -6.95 -23.59 -7.19
N VAL A 602 -6.73 -23.16 -8.42
CA VAL A 602 -7.55 -22.13 -9.06
C VAL A 602 -9.02 -22.59 -9.20
N ASP A 603 -9.25 -23.81 -9.69
CA ASP A 603 -10.61 -24.31 -9.86
C ASP A 603 -11.30 -24.63 -8.52
N GLY A 604 -10.56 -25.14 -7.54
CA GLY A 604 -11.08 -25.50 -6.22
C GLY A 604 -11.45 -24.31 -5.36
N LEU A 605 -10.71 -23.19 -5.50
CA LEU A 605 -10.94 -21.96 -4.75
C LEU A 605 -11.82 -20.94 -5.50
N ALA A 606 -12.12 -21.18 -6.78
CA ALA A 606 -12.98 -20.29 -7.56
C ALA A 606 -14.41 -20.24 -6.99
N ARG A 607 -14.92 -19.03 -6.88
CA ARG A 607 -16.32 -18.74 -6.53
C ARG A 607 -16.86 -17.73 -7.51
N GLU A 608 -18.09 -17.95 -7.93
CA GLU A 608 -18.79 -17.08 -8.87
C GLU A 608 -20.23 -16.90 -8.44
N THR A 609 -20.69 -15.66 -8.48
CA THR A 609 -22.08 -15.26 -8.30
C THR A 609 -22.47 -14.34 -9.46
N ASP A 610 -23.73 -13.89 -9.51
CA ASP A 610 -24.18 -12.94 -10.55
C ASP A 610 -23.42 -11.59 -10.49
N GLU A 611 -22.80 -11.25 -9.37
CA GLU A 611 -22.18 -9.94 -9.14
C GLU A 611 -20.66 -10.01 -8.92
N ILE A 612 -20.14 -11.12 -8.40
CA ILE A 612 -18.73 -11.25 -7.98
C ILE A 612 -18.18 -12.61 -8.41
N ALA A 613 -16.97 -12.60 -8.96
CA ALA A 613 -16.19 -13.79 -9.24
C ALA A 613 -14.73 -13.62 -8.79
N GLY A 614 -14.06 -14.71 -8.41
CA GLY A 614 -12.66 -14.74 -8.01
C GLY A 614 -12.34 -15.90 -7.08
N LEU A 615 -11.21 -15.84 -6.37
CA LEU A 615 -10.72 -16.91 -5.51
C LEU A 615 -10.93 -16.61 -4.03
N THR A 616 -11.21 -17.65 -3.24
CA THR A 616 -11.13 -17.62 -1.76
C THR A 616 -9.68 -17.76 -1.32
N ARG A 617 -9.34 -17.40 -0.05
CA ARG A 617 -7.98 -17.58 0.48
C ARG A 617 -7.57 -19.04 0.48
N TYR A 618 -8.34 -19.86 1.19
CA TYR A 618 -8.09 -21.30 1.31
C TYR A 618 -9.38 -22.08 1.57
N GLU A 619 -9.31 -23.37 1.38
CA GLU A 619 -10.44 -24.30 1.57
C GLU A 619 -10.90 -24.29 3.02
N GLY A 620 -12.19 -23.99 3.26
CA GLY A 620 -12.77 -23.92 4.58
C GLY A 620 -12.40 -22.69 5.40
N ASP A 621 -12.04 -21.58 4.75
CA ASP A 621 -11.77 -20.30 5.39
C ASP A 621 -12.98 -19.85 6.23
N ALA A 622 -12.81 -19.84 7.55
CA ALA A 622 -13.86 -19.47 8.50
C ALA A 622 -13.80 -17.98 8.92
N TRP A 623 -12.92 -17.19 8.33
CA TRP A 623 -12.72 -15.81 8.73
C TRP A 623 -13.99 -14.97 8.50
N ARG A 624 -14.51 -14.37 9.59
CA ARG A 624 -15.74 -13.55 9.61
C ARG A 624 -17.00 -14.25 9.07
N GLN A 625 -17.06 -15.58 9.04
CA GLN A 625 -18.27 -16.31 8.64
C GLN A 625 -19.43 -16.16 9.64
N ALA A 626 -19.17 -15.77 10.90
CA ALA A 626 -20.21 -15.64 11.92
C ALA A 626 -21.33 -14.61 11.60
N GLY A 627 -21.10 -13.73 10.62
CA GLY A 627 -22.07 -12.74 10.14
C GLY A 627 -22.42 -12.86 8.67
N GLN A 628 -21.94 -13.89 7.96
CA GLN A 628 -22.13 -14.05 6.52
C GLN A 628 -22.31 -15.53 6.18
N LEU A 629 -23.24 -15.83 5.30
CA LEU A 629 -23.63 -17.22 4.95
C LEU A 629 -22.73 -17.88 3.88
N SER A 630 -21.72 -17.17 3.34
CA SER A 630 -20.88 -17.64 2.24
C SER A 630 -19.40 -17.34 2.45
N GLU A 631 -18.54 -18.10 1.77
CA GLU A 631 -17.10 -17.83 1.68
C GLU A 631 -16.86 -16.50 0.96
N LYS A 632 -15.71 -15.85 1.27
CA LYS A 632 -15.33 -14.57 0.68
C LYS A 632 -14.40 -14.76 -0.48
N VAL A 633 -14.63 -14.00 -1.53
CA VAL A 633 -13.68 -13.80 -2.61
C VAL A 633 -12.68 -12.72 -2.18
N TRP A 634 -11.41 -12.98 -2.41
CA TRP A 634 -10.32 -12.08 -2.11
C TRP A 634 -9.62 -11.64 -3.39
N THR A 635 -9.43 -10.33 -3.54
CA THR A 635 -8.78 -9.79 -4.73
C THR A 635 -7.33 -10.20 -4.80
N VAL A 636 -6.62 -10.20 -3.67
CA VAL A 636 -5.23 -10.67 -3.61
C VAL A 636 -5.12 -12.14 -4.03
N SER A 637 -6.00 -13.03 -3.55
CA SER A 637 -6.02 -14.44 -3.96
C SER A 637 -6.32 -14.58 -5.46
N THR A 638 -7.22 -13.76 -5.98
CA THR A 638 -7.58 -13.74 -7.41
C THR A 638 -6.41 -13.23 -8.26
N ALA A 639 -5.71 -12.19 -7.80
CA ALA A 639 -4.51 -11.65 -8.45
C ALA A 639 -3.36 -12.67 -8.44
N TRP A 640 -3.13 -13.36 -7.32
CA TRP A 640 -2.16 -14.46 -7.26
C TRP A 640 -2.52 -15.60 -8.21
N GLY A 641 -3.80 -15.93 -8.34
CA GLY A 641 -4.26 -16.91 -9.33
C GLY A 641 -3.97 -16.48 -10.77
N ALA A 642 -4.20 -15.21 -11.09
CA ALA A 642 -3.90 -14.64 -12.39
C ALA A 642 -2.39 -14.67 -12.68
N ASN A 643 -1.56 -14.25 -11.71
CA ASN A 643 -0.12 -14.27 -11.81
C ASN A 643 0.42 -15.69 -11.99
N ALA A 644 -0.01 -16.65 -11.17
CA ALA A 644 0.43 -18.05 -11.27
C ALA A 644 0.10 -18.65 -12.65
N CYS A 645 -1.08 -18.37 -13.17
CA CYS A 645 -1.44 -18.78 -14.53
C CYS A 645 -0.55 -18.13 -15.59
N ALA A 646 -0.19 -16.85 -15.44
CA ALA A 646 0.68 -16.13 -16.36
C ALA A 646 2.12 -16.68 -16.31
N GLU A 647 2.67 -16.87 -15.11
CA GLU A 647 4.01 -17.42 -14.90
C GLU A 647 4.14 -18.85 -15.43
N LEU A 648 3.12 -19.69 -15.16
CA LEU A 648 3.06 -21.05 -15.72
C LEU A 648 2.93 -21.03 -17.23
N ALA A 649 2.13 -20.14 -17.80
CA ALA A 649 2.02 -20.00 -19.25
C ALA A 649 3.37 -19.62 -19.87
N ALA A 650 4.12 -18.71 -19.25
CA ALA A 650 5.45 -18.33 -19.72
C ALA A 650 6.45 -19.48 -19.65
N LEU A 651 6.43 -20.24 -18.55
CA LEU A 651 7.28 -21.45 -18.38
C LEU A 651 6.97 -22.51 -19.42
N LEU A 652 5.68 -22.78 -19.67
CA LEU A 652 5.24 -23.74 -20.69
C LEU A 652 5.57 -23.26 -22.11
N GLN A 653 5.42 -21.97 -22.39
CA GLN A 653 5.76 -21.37 -23.69
C GLN A 653 7.26 -21.49 -23.98
N ALA A 654 8.13 -21.28 -23.01
CA ALA A 654 9.57 -21.45 -23.17
C ALA A 654 9.98 -22.89 -23.53
N ARG A 655 9.10 -23.86 -23.27
CA ARG A 655 9.26 -25.28 -23.58
C ARG A 655 8.45 -25.76 -24.79
N ASP A 656 7.82 -24.85 -25.55
CA ASP A 656 6.91 -25.15 -26.66
C ASP A 656 5.75 -26.09 -26.25
N ASP A 657 5.30 -26.03 -24.98
CA ASP A 657 4.20 -26.84 -24.46
C ASP A 657 2.85 -26.26 -24.88
N PRO A 658 1.97 -27.05 -25.53
CA PRO A 658 0.68 -26.56 -26.01
C PRO A 658 -0.32 -26.14 -24.91
N ARG A 659 -0.04 -26.47 -23.65
CA ARG A 659 -0.86 -26.04 -22.50
C ARG A 659 -0.72 -24.53 -22.19
N ALA A 660 0.33 -23.87 -22.70
CA ALA A 660 0.63 -22.46 -22.43
C ALA A 660 -0.55 -21.52 -22.73
N ASP A 661 -1.19 -21.68 -23.90
CA ASP A 661 -2.29 -20.80 -24.33
C ASP A 661 -3.48 -20.85 -23.37
N ARG A 662 -3.80 -22.01 -22.83
CA ARG A 662 -4.89 -22.20 -21.86
C ARG A 662 -4.64 -21.44 -20.56
N PHE A 663 -3.44 -21.48 -20.04
CA PHE A 663 -3.09 -20.74 -18.82
C PHE A 663 -3.02 -19.23 -19.08
N ALA A 664 -2.54 -18.81 -20.22
CA ALA A 664 -2.57 -17.39 -20.63
C ALA A 664 -4.02 -16.85 -20.74
N GLU A 665 -4.96 -17.67 -21.20
CA GLU A 665 -6.38 -17.30 -21.25
C GLU A 665 -6.96 -17.24 -19.83
N ARG A 666 -6.66 -18.22 -18.97
CA ARG A 666 -7.12 -18.25 -17.58
C ARG A 666 -6.59 -17.07 -16.76
N ALA A 667 -5.35 -16.66 -16.99
CA ALA A 667 -4.77 -15.47 -16.37
C ALA A 667 -5.57 -14.20 -16.72
N ARG A 668 -5.92 -14.02 -17.98
CA ARG A 668 -6.74 -12.86 -18.42
C ARG A 668 -8.16 -12.89 -17.86
N GLU A 669 -8.77 -14.06 -17.74
CA GLU A 669 -10.09 -14.23 -17.14
C GLU A 669 -10.06 -13.80 -15.66
N LEU A 670 -9.09 -14.29 -14.87
CA LEU A 670 -8.94 -13.92 -13.47
C LEU A 670 -8.63 -12.43 -13.28
N LEU A 671 -7.77 -11.84 -14.13
CA LEU A 671 -7.53 -10.39 -14.12
C LEU A 671 -8.80 -9.59 -14.41
N GLY A 672 -9.73 -10.11 -15.21
CA GLY A 672 -11.02 -9.48 -15.47
C GLY A 672 -11.90 -9.36 -14.22
N HIS A 673 -11.65 -10.16 -13.18
CA HIS A 673 -12.33 -10.09 -11.89
C HIS A 673 -11.65 -9.15 -10.89
N VAL A 674 -10.42 -8.72 -11.18
CA VAL A 674 -9.69 -7.72 -10.39
C VAL A 674 -9.91 -6.37 -11.04
N SER A 675 -10.72 -5.50 -10.42
CA SER A 675 -11.01 -4.17 -10.98
C SER A 675 -9.78 -3.26 -10.91
N PRO A 676 -9.20 -2.83 -12.02
CA PRO A 676 -8.14 -1.84 -12.01
C PRO A 676 -8.68 -0.50 -11.49
N GLY A 677 -7.93 0.16 -10.61
CA GLY A 677 -8.29 1.48 -10.08
C GLY A 677 -9.60 1.53 -9.30
N GLY A 678 -10.09 0.40 -8.84
CA GLY A 678 -11.15 0.32 -7.86
C GLY A 678 -10.80 1.05 -6.57
N THR A 679 -11.71 1.10 -5.62
CA THR A 679 -11.46 1.68 -4.31
C THR A 679 -10.18 1.14 -3.70
N LEU A 680 -9.33 2.02 -3.15
CA LEU A 680 -8.09 1.68 -2.42
C LEU A 680 -8.34 0.91 -1.11
N CYS A 681 -9.51 0.35 -0.94
CA CYS A 681 -9.82 -0.56 0.15
C CYS A 681 -9.45 -1.95 -0.30
N GLU A 682 -8.87 -2.72 0.59
CA GLU A 682 -8.90 -4.16 0.40
C GLU A 682 -10.34 -4.51 0.06
N PRO A 683 -10.61 -5.04 -1.12
CA PRO A 683 -11.96 -5.38 -1.49
C PRO A 683 -12.33 -6.64 -0.72
N THR A 684 -12.77 -6.42 0.47
CA THR A 684 -13.73 -7.36 1.01
C THR A 684 -14.99 -7.11 0.19
N SER A 685 -15.03 -7.71 -0.98
CA SER A 685 -16.29 -7.85 -1.67
C SER A 685 -17.17 -8.67 -0.75
N TYR A 686 -18.02 -7.98 -0.03
CA TYR A 686 -19.10 -8.62 0.67
C TYR A 686 -20.01 -9.17 -0.43
N LEU A 687 -20.17 -10.47 -0.49
CA LEU A 687 -21.29 -11.03 -1.21
C LEU A 687 -22.53 -10.38 -0.58
N PRO A 688 -23.43 -9.76 -1.34
CA PRO A 688 -24.68 -9.27 -0.80
C PRO A 688 -25.43 -10.43 -0.13
N GLU A 689 -26.18 -10.13 0.93
CA GLU A 689 -27.01 -11.10 1.66
C GLU A 689 -28.01 -11.80 0.76
#